data_b3805338f2ad1889efe417443ab0f57b
#
_entry.id   b3805338f2ad1889efe417443ab0f57b
#
_cell.length_a   1.000
_cell.length_b   1.000
_cell.length_c   1.000
_cell.angle_alpha   90.00
_cell.angle_beta   90.00
_cell.angle_gamma   90.00
#
_symmetry.space_group_name_H-M   'P 1'
#
loop_
_entity.id
_entity.type
_entity.pdbx_description
1 polymer ?
#
loop_
_entity_poly.entity_id
_entity_poly.type
_entity_poly.pdbx_seq_one_letter_code
_entity_poly.pdbx_strand_id
1 'polypeptide(L)'
;MAVTNSPMRKVSLRNLAAHKVRLVLTVLSVVLGTAFVAGSFVFTDTLQKTFDSIFDGTAQGVDVRVSAVEQGSSGVPIADVDTIRNIDGVRAVAPSVGGQVVVLDSAGKPMQNGGAPSIGASYLPPEQTLGEPTKFVAGTPPERAGQIALNESAATRAGLDVGSATRVLTMRGWSDVTVAGIYAPETDTGGYVGALFTDPQARELFTDGSHVGYIDVAGTGASQDELRDRIAAALPDTKVQTGAEVKQETKDEIGEALSFVNYFLLAFGAIALLVGTFIIYNTFSMIVAQRLRELALLRAIGASRKQVGRSVVFEALVVGAIGSALGLAAGVGLAYGLRSLLNAFDLGLPEGSLQVAPRTIVVALVLGIVVTVVSAYAPARRAAKVPPVAAMREEFASTGDTLKVRTLIGAIAAVLGVLALVVGAQSTGGGAAAIVGLGALALVLAVLLAAPALSRPIVGGLGAIFAKPFGPVGRLARTNAVRNPKRTAATAFALTLGLMLVSVIGVFGASAKSSVNSLVDKGVEADFVLTGPQGIGVPAGAAGAAGRVNGVAEAVSLHGVAAKIDDEDVFGTALSGPPDGVLDYTMKEGSASVRGTDMMVSESEATDNGWKLGTPVTLTDRDGEQTTVTVTGIYEDNQLLGPWMVSDEVYQAMTPTNMRAEWAVLIKATPGADLTAMATDLASATDPFVVVQVQDREQFKGAQGQQIDMLLSVLYGLLALAVVIAILGIVNTLALSVVERRREIGMLRAVGMQRAQVRRTIYLESVLIAVFGALVGVLLGVVFGWGFVRTLADQGLDQISVPWGQVLAMLIGSGVVGVLAALWPASRAARTKPLEAISDM
;
A
#
# COMPACT_ATOMS: atom_id res chain seq x y z
N MET A 1 42.11 -13.21 -17.42
CA MET A 1 42.13 -13.16 -18.90
C MET A 1 41.93 -14.51 -19.64
N ALA A 2 41.68 -15.63 -19.00
CA ALA A 2 41.50 -16.95 -19.65
C ALA A 2 40.04 -17.34 -19.94
N VAL A 3 39.06 -16.48 -19.68
CA VAL A 3 37.63 -16.82 -19.73
C VAL A 3 36.99 -16.58 -21.11
N THR A 4 37.63 -15.87 -22.04
CA THR A 4 37.01 -15.39 -23.31
C THR A 4 37.28 -16.25 -24.55
N ASN A 5 38.10 -17.29 -24.53
CA ASN A 5 38.59 -17.95 -25.73
C ASN A 5 37.97 -19.30 -26.09
N SER A 6 36.80 -19.70 -25.59
CA SER A 6 36.17 -20.93 -26.07
C SER A 6 35.41 -20.67 -27.39
N PRO A 7 35.64 -21.48 -28.44
CA PRO A 7 34.94 -21.33 -29.75
C PRO A 7 33.40 -21.24 -29.62
N MET A 8 32.82 -22.00 -28.67
CA MET A 8 31.39 -22.01 -28.41
C MET A 8 30.85 -20.66 -27.91
N ARG A 9 31.62 -19.89 -27.13
CA ARG A 9 31.20 -18.55 -26.66
C ARG A 9 31.18 -17.53 -27.80
N LYS A 10 32.14 -17.58 -28.72
CA LYS A 10 32.14 -16.74 -29.93
C LYS A 10 30.94 -17.02 -30.82
N VAL A 11 30.57 -18.32 -30.97
CA VAL A 11 29.37 -18.73 -31.71
C VAL A 11 28.12 -18.20 -31.04
N SER A 12 27.98 -18.33 -29.71
CA SER A 12 26.85 -17.82 -28.96
C SER A 12 26.64 -16.30 -29.11
N LEU A 13 27.73 -15.50 -28.96
CA LEU A 13 27.66 -14.05 -29.11
C LEU A 13 27.31 -13.60 -30.53
N ARG A 14 27.88 -14.24 -31.56
CA ARG A 14 27.55 -13.97 -32.98
C ARG A 14 26.07 -14.31 -33.28
N ASN A 15 25.56 -15.40 -32.73
CA ASN A 15 24.16 -15.79 -32.89
C ASN A 15 23.19 -14.81 -32.23
N LEU A 16 23.53 -14.31 -31.02
CA LEU A 16 22.75 -13.25 -30.35
C LEU A 16 22.70 -11.98 -31.24
N ALA A 17 23.83 -11.56 -31.79
CA ALA A 17 23.92 -10.36 -32.63
C ALA A 17 23.18 -10.51 -33.97
N ALA A 18 23.13 -11.73 -34.56
CA ALA A 18 22.48 -12.01 -35.83
C ALA A 18 20.93 -11.92 -35.72
N HIS A 19 20.34 -12.17 -34.54
CA HIS A 19 18.88 -12.19 -34.35
C HIS A 19 18.38 -11.05 -33.49
N LYS A 20 18.62 -9.78 -33.90
CA LYS A 20 18.35 -8.54 -33.14
C LYS A 20 16.93 -8.45 -32.55
N VAL A 21 15.90 -8.75 -33.32
CA VAL A 21 14.50 -8.66 -32.85
C VAL A 21 14.23 -9.62 -31.70
N ARG A 22 14.77 -10.84 -31.79
CA ARG A 22 14.63 -11.85 -30.74
C ARG A 22 15.37 -11.46 -29.47
N LEU A 23 16.60 -10.95 -29.64
CA LEU A 23 17.41 -10.44 -28.53
C LEU A 23 16.66 -9.32 -27.78
N VAL A 24 16.14 -8.33 -28.51
CA VAL A 24 15.38 -7.23 -27.93
C VAL A 24 14.15 -7.73 -27.14
N LEU A 25 13.37 -8.66 -27.69
CA LEU A 25 12.20 -9.20 -27.01
C LEU A 25 12.56 -9.98 -25.73
N THR A 26 13.66 -10.72 -25.75
CA THR A 26 14.13 -11.47 -24.56
C THR A 26 14.70 -10.53 -23.50
N VAL A 27 15.53 -9.57 -23.91
CA VAL A 27 16.06 -8.53 -23.02
C VAL A 27 14.92 -7.73 -22.40
N LEU A 28 13.90 -7.34 -23.21
CA LEU A 28 12.74 -6.60 -22.70
C LEU A 28 11.98 -7.37 -21.63
N SER A 29 11.85 -8.70 -21.76
CA SER A 29 11.21 -9.53 -20.74
C SER A 29 11.97 -9.54 -19.42
N VAL A 30 13.32 -9.53 -19.47
CA VAL A 30 14.17 -9.41 -18.28
C VAL A 30 14.10 -8.01 -17.70
N VAL A 31 14.18 -6.98 -18.54
CA VAL A 31 14.06 -5.57 -18.16
C VAL A 31 12.79 -5.33 -17.35
N LEU A 32 11.64 -5.81 -17.84
CA LEU A 32 10.35 -5.57 -17.18
C LEU A 32 10.29 -6.21 -15.79
N GLY A 33 10.74 -7.47 -15.66
CA GLY A 33 10.74 -8.16 -14.36
C GLY A 33 11.71 -7.50 -13.36
N THR A 34 12.90 -7.13 -13.81
CA THR A 34 13.91 -6.49 -12.94
C THR A 34 13.61 -5.02 -12.67
N ALA A 35 13.00 -4.30 -13.60
CA ALA A 35 12.61 -2.90 -13.41
C ALA A 35 11.56 -2.73 -12.32
N PHE A 36 10.59 -3.64 -12.25
CA PHE A 36 9.59 -3.60 -11.18
C PHE A 36 10.24 -3.83 -9.81
N VAL A 37 11.07 -4.87 -9.69
CA VAL A 37 11.77 -5.18 -8.43
C VAL A 37 12.69 -4.02 -8.03
N ALA A 38 13.51 -3.53 -8.98
CA ALA A 38 14.41 -2.40 -8.73
C ALA A 38 13.64 -1.12 -8.35
N GLY A 39 12.53 -0.83 -9.05
CA GLY A 39 11.68 0.32 -8.76
C GLY A 39 11.05 0.26 -7.37
N SER A 40 10.56 -0.92 -6.96
CA SER A 40 10.03 -1.13 -5.61
C SER A 40 11.11 -0.90 -4.54
N PHE A 41 12.30 -1.48 -4.71
CA PHE A 41 13.40 -1.28 -3.75
C PHE A 41 13.89 0.18 -3.72
N VAL A 42 14.04 0.84 -4.87
CA VAL A 42 14.42 2.27 -4.93
C VAL A 42 13.39 3.14 -4.22
N PHE A 43 12.11 2.85 -4.42
CA PHE A 43 11.03 3.57 -3.74
C PHE A 43 11.08 3.36 -2.22
N THR A 44 11.20 2.11 -1.77
CA THR A 44 11.31 1.77 -0.34
C THR A 44 12.59 2.35 0.29
N ASP A 45 13.76 2.22 -0.38
CA ASP A 45 15.02 2.79 0.09
C ASP A 45 14.95 4.31 0.21
N THR A 46 14.23 4.97 -0.72
CA THR A 46 14.03 6.43 -0.69
C THR A 46 13.16 6.84 0.49
N LEU A 47 12.03 6.15 0.71
CA LEU A 47 11.17 6.40 1.87
C LEU A 47 11.95 6.20 3.17
N GLN A 48 12.59 5.05 3.33
CA GLN A 48 13.34 4.71 4.54
C GLN A 48 14.43 5.73 4.83
N LYS A 49 15.23 6.14 3.81
CA LYS A 49 16.28 7.14 4.01
C LYS A 49 15.73 8.53 4.33
N THR A 50 14.58 8.91 3.76
CA THR A 50 13.95 10.18 4.08
C THR A 50 13.48 10.20 5.52
N PHE A 51 12.85 9.12 5.99
CA PHE A 51 12.50 8.99 7.41
C PHE A 51 13.76 8.97 8.31
N ASP A 52 14.78 8.18 7.97
CA ASP A 52 16.05 8.18 8.70
C ASP A 52 16.65 9.60 8.84
N SER A 53 16.60 10.42 7.76
CA SER A 53 17.14 11.79 7.81
C SER A 53 16.30 12.74 8.70
N ILE A 54 14.98 12.54 8.76
CA ILE A 54 14.11 13.31 9.67
C ILE A 54 14.48 13.00 11.11
N PHE A 55 14.72 11.73 11.43
CA PHE A 55 15.01 11.29 12.81
C PHE A 55 16.44 11.55 13.24
N ASP A 56 17.39 11.46 12.32
CA ASP A 56 18.78 11.87 12.62
C ASP A 56 18.84 13.35 13.03
N GLY A 57 17.99 14.21 12.44
CA GLY A 57 17.85 15.62 12.83
C GLY A 57 17.22 15.80 14.22
N THR A 58 16.13 15.06 14.54
CA THR A 58 15.40 15.22 15.81
C THR A 58 16.14 14.72 17.04
N ALA A 59 17.07 13.78 16.90
CA ALA A 59 17.88 13.24 18.02
C ALA A 59 19.35 13.69 17.96
N GLN A 60 19.66 14.74 17.20
CA GLN A 60 21.03 15.25 17.06
C GLN A 60 21.48 15.93 18.37
N GLY A 61 22.62 15.50 18.90
CA GLY A 61 23.16 16.06 20.14
C GLY A 61 22.47 15.54 21.41
N VAL A 62 21.55 14.56 21.31
CA VAL A 62 20.88 13.94 22.46
C VAL A 62 21.69 12.73 22.90
N ASP A 63 22.17 12.74 24.15
CA ASP A 63 22.85 11.62 24.78
C ASP A 63 21.90 10.74 25.59
N VAL A 64 20.92 11.35 26.25
CA VAL A 64 19.89 10.65 27.04
C VAL A 64 18.54 11.33 26.83
N ARG A 65 17.47 10.53 26.77
CA ARG A 65 16.07 11.00 26.82
C ARG A 65 15.38 10.45 28.03
N VAL A 66 14.66 11.33 28.73
CA VAL A 66 13.76 10.99 29.83
C VAL A 66 12.33 11.18 29.33
N SER A 67 11.52 10.14 29.38
CA SER A 67 10.11 10.14 29.00
C SER A 67 9.26 9.47 30.08
N ALA A 68 7.96 9.64 29.99
CA ALA A 68 7.04 8.86 30.80
C ALA A 68 7.15 7.37 30.45
N VAL A 69 6.85 6.49 31.39
CA VAL A 69 6.85 5.04 31.20
C VAL A 69 5.77 4.65 30.19
N GLU A 70 4.60 5.26 30.30
CA GLU A 70 3.44 4.99 29.44
C GLU A 70 3.31 6.03 28.32
N GLN A 71 3.14 5.55 27.10
CA GLN A 71 2.83 6.43 25.96
C GLN A 71 1.40 7.00 26.11
N GLY A 72 1.22 8.30 25.88
CA GLY A 72 -0.06 8.95 25.98
C GLY A 72 -0.44 9.40 27.41
N SER A 73 0.50 9.34 28.36
CA SER A 73 0.39 9.99 29.67
C SER A 73 0.58 11.51 29.56
N SER A 74 0.39 12.23 30.67
CA SER A 74 0.64 13.68 30.78
C SER A 74 2.08 14.05 30.40
N GLY A 75 3.03 13.13 30.50
CA GLY A 75 4.45 13.31 30.23
C GLY A 75 5.33 13.31 31.47
N VAL A 76 6.47 14.00 31.38
CA VAL A 76 7.45 14.11 32.46
C VAL A 76 7.22 15.41 33.21
N PRO A 77 7.21 15.40 34.56
CA PRO A 77 7.06 16.64 35.34
C PRO A 77 8.16 17.65 34.98
N ILE A 78 7.77 18.90 34.75
CA ILE A 78 8.71 19.95 34.35
C ILE A 78 9.73 20.24 35.46
N ALA A 79 9.39 19.93 36.73
CA ALA A 79 10.29 20.07 37.89
C ALA A 79 11.52 19.18 37.76
N ASP A 80 11.42 18.06 37.00
CA ASP A 80 12.53 17.14 36.78
C ASP A 80 13.64 17.74 35.91
N VAL A 81 13.34 18.78 35.13
CA VAL A 81 14.33 19.56 34.36
C VAL A 81 15.43 20.10 35.29
N ASP A 82 15.05 20.65 36.45
CA ASP A 82 16.01 21.17 37.40
C ASP A 82 16.76 20.06 38.17
N THR A 83 16.07 18.94 38.44
CA THR A 83 16.71 17.74 39.00
C THR A 83 17.78 17.21 38.09
N ILE A 84 17.46 17.02 36.80
CA ILE A 84 18.39 16.52 35.77
C ILE A 84 19.57 17.49 35.58
N ARG A 85 19.32 18.81 35.54
CA ARG A 85 20.35 19.83 35.34
C ARG A 85 21.43 19.80 36.39
N ASN A 86 21.09 19.37 37.63
CA ASN A 86 22.03 19.29 38.76
C ASN A 86 22.79 17.95 38.81
N ILE A 87 22.54 17.01 37.91
CA ILE A 87 23.24 15.72 37.87
C ILE A 87 24.64 15.93 37.27
N ASP A 88 25.65 15.35 37.89
CA ASP A 88 27.04 15.44 37.46
C ASP A 88 27.21 14.77 36.08
N GLY A 89 27.80 15.48 35.12
CA GLY A 89 27.97 15.03 33.75
C GLY A 89 26.91 15.58 32.78
N VAL A 90 25.88 16.29 33.26
CA VAL A 90 24.90 16.96 32.39
C VAL A 90 25.47 18.31 31.91
N ARG A 91 25.45 18.53 30.60
CA ARG A 91 25.87 19.78 29.95
C ARG A 91 24.68 20.69 29.65
N ALA A 92 23.61 20.16 29.12
CA ALA A 92 22.42 20.91 28.73
C ALA A 92 21.18 20.02 28.82
N VAL A 93 20.03 20.63 29.05
CA VAL A 93 18.72 19.98 29.19
C VAL A 93 17.72 20.74 28.33
N ALA A 94 17.02 20.05 27.48
CA ALA A 94 16.01 20.59 26.56
C ALA A 94 14.67 19.87 26.75
N PRO A 95 13.70 20.47 27.45
CA PRO A 95 12.35 19.91 27.52
C PRO A 95 11.67 20.01 26.15
N SER A 96 11.04 18.94 25.71
CA SER A 96 10.27 18.91 24.47
C SER A 96 8.83 19.33 24.74
N VAL A 97 8.44 20.42 24.11
CA VAL A 97 7.07 20.95 24.16
C VAL A 97 6.56 21.08 22.74
N GLY A 98 5.55 20.30 22.41
CA GLY A 98 4.94 20.36 21.09
C GLY A 98 3.66 19.52 20.99
N GLY A 99 2.94 19.73 19.92
CA GLY A 99 1.67 19.06 19.65
C GLY A 99 1.17 19.34 18.25
N GLN A 100 0.03 18.79 17.91
CA GLN A 100 -0.57 18.98 16.60
C GLN A 100 -1.08 20.41 16.41
N VAL A 101 -0.91 20.93 15.18
CA VAL A 101 -1.34 22.28 14.82
C VAL A 101 -1.93 22.28 13.41
N VAL A 102 -2.98 23.07 13.18
CA VAL A 102 -3.45 23.42 11.83
C VAL A 102 -3.20 24.90 11.60
N VAL A 103 -2.50 25.24 10.54
CA VAL A 103 -2.23 26.63 10.14
C VAL A 103 -3.16 27.00 8.98
N LEU A 104 -3.74 28.20 9.01
CA LEU A 104 -4.50 28.71 7.87
C LEU A 104 -3.57 29.35 6.85
N ASP A 105 -3.89 29.19 5.57
CA ASP A 105 -3.21 29.84 4.45
C ASP A 105 -3.62 31.33 4.32
N SER A 106 -3.01 32.03 3.38
CA SER A 106 -3.34 33.44 3.10
C SER A 106 -4.79 33.70 2.65
N ALA A 107 -5.52 32.64 2.25
CA ALA A 107 -6.94 32.69 1.91
C ALA A 107 -7.85 32.35 3.10
N GLY A 108 -7.29 32.07 4.28
CA GLY A 108 -8.02 31.68 5.49
C GLY A 108 -8.51 30.22 5.48
N LYS A 109 -7.93 29.37 4.64
CA LYS A 109 -8.25 27.93 4.57
C LYS A 109 -7.21 27.09 5.30
N PRO A 110 -7.60 25.95 5.89
CA PRO A 110 -6.65 25.00 6.47
C PRO A 110 -5.64 24.52 5.43
N MET A 111 -4.36 24.57 5.78
CA MET A 111 -3.31 24.05 4.91
C MET A 111 -3.49 22.55 4.69
N GLN A 112 -3.43 22.14 3.42
CA GLN A 112 -3.35 20.73 3.04
C GLN A 112 -1.92 20.23 3.26
N ASN A 113 -1.75 19.15 4.04
CA ASN A 113 -0.44 18.54 4.32
C ASN A 113 -0.24 17.17 3.65
N GLY A 114 -1.26 16.66 2.93
CA GLY A 114 -1.18 15.39 2.21
C GLY A 114 -0.89 14.17 3.10
N GLY A 115 -1.21 14.24 4.40
CA GLY A 115 -0.92 13.20 5.39
C GLY A 115 0.45 13.33 6.06
N ALA A 116 1.25 14.36 5.72
CA ALA A 116 2.48 14.66 6.45
C ALA A 116 2.16 15.30 7.82
N PRO A 117 3.05 15.16 8.82
CA PRO A 117 2.83 15.78 10.14
C PRO A 117 2.69 17.31 10.06
N SER A 118 1.80 17.85 10.90
CA SER A 118 1.65 19.26 11.13
C SER A 118 1.85 19.52 12.63
N ILE A 119 3.00 20.05 13.02
CA ILE A 119 3.48 20.09 14.41
C ILE A 119 3.82 21.52 14.81
N GLY A 120 3.25 21.96 15.93
CA GLY A 120 3.69 23.12 16.68
C GLY A 120 4.70 22.72 17.77
N ALA A 121 5.75 23.50 17.94
CA ALA A 121 6.78 23.22 18.93
C ALA A 121 7.32 24.50 19.59
N SER A 122 7.95 24.36 20.73
CA SER A 122 8.73 25.44 21.40
C SER A 122 9.98 25.76 20.59
N TYR A 123 10.22 27.03 20.33
CA TYR A 123 11.53 27.52 19.86
C TYR A 123 12.52 27.54 21.01
N LEU A 124 13.64 26.87 20.86
CA LEU A 124 14.77 26.91 21.80
C LEU A 124 15.88 27.81 21.23
N PRO A 125 16.35 28.81 22.02
CA PRO A 125 17.50 29.62 21.65
C PRO A 125 18.75 28.75 21.43
N PRO A 126 19.75 29.25 20.66
CA PRO A 126 20.96 28.48 20.35
C PRO A 126 21.71 27.94 21.59
N GLU A 127 21.64 28.66 22.70
CA GLU A 127 22.30 28.28 23.97
C GLU A 127 21.61 27.09 24.68
N GLN A 128 20.34 26.85 24.35
CA GLN A 128 19.52 25.76 24.93
C GLN A 128 19.32 24.59 23.98
N THR A 129 19.70 24.78 22.71
CA THR A 129 19.58 23.73 21.70
C THR A 129 20.67 22.66 21.87
N LEU A 130 20.32 21.39 21.82
CA LEU A 130 21.28 20.28 21.98
C LEU A 130 22.00 19.95 20.66
N GLY A 131 21.31 20.10 19.53
CA GLY A 131 21.81 19.90 18.19
C GLY A 131 22.20 21.22 17.47
N GLU A 132 22.08 21.23 16.15
CA GLU A 132 22.31 22.47 15.37
C GLU A 132 21.20 23.52 15.63
N PRO A 133 21.56 24.79 15.81
CA PRO A 133 20.58 25.87 15.96
C PRO A 133 19.69 26.02 14.73
N THR A 134 18.41 26.35 14.96
CA THR A 134 17.45 26.60 13.87
C THR A 134 17.95 27.72 12.96
N LYS A 135 18.04 27.44 11.66
CA LYS A 135 18.48 28.39 10.61
C LYS A 135 17.29 29.17 10.08
N PHE A 136 17.24 30.47 10.35
CA PHE A 136 16.24 31.37 9.76
C PHE A 136 16.69 31.82 8.37
N VAL A 137 15.80 31.69 7.35
CA VAL A 137 16.03 32.18 5.99
C VAL A 137 15.42 33.57 5.79
N ALA A 138 14.41 33.94 6.59
CA ALA A 138 13.83 35.28 6.62
C ALA A 138 13.27 35.60 7.99
N GLY A 139 13.25 36.88 8.37
CA GLY A 139 12.71 37.33 9.66
C GLY A 139 13.57 36.98 10.87
N THR A 140 12.91 36.83 12.02
CA THR A 140 13.53 36.53 13.33
C THR A 140 12.79 35.40 14.03
N PRO A 141 13.39 34.76 15.06
CA PRO A 141 12.67 33.86 15.94
C PRO A 141 11.44 34.54 16.57
N PRO A 142 10.43 33.77 17.01
CA PRO A 142 9.31 34.31 17.79
C PRO A 142 9.82 34.78 19.16
N GLU A 143 9.55 36.04 19.48
CA GLU A 143 9.99 36.68 20.75
C GLU A 143 8.84 36.94 21.72
N ARG A 144 7.60 37.01 21.24
CA ARG A 144 6.40 37.36 21.99
C ARG A 144 5.27 36.38 21.70
N ALA A 145 4.36 36.20 22.64
CA ALA A 145 3.13 35.49 22.42
C ALA A 145 2.38 36.08 21.20
N GLY A 146 1.77 35.23 20.38
CA GLY A 146 1.16 35.60 19.12
C GLY A 146 2.12 35.69 17.93
N GLN A 147 3.39 35.35 18.09
CA GLN A 147 4.36 35.22 17.01
C GLN A 147 4.69 33.76 16.78
N ILE A 148 4.82 33.37 15.48
CA ILE A 148 5.29 32.04 15.09
C ILE A 148 6.38 32.16 14.05
N ALA A 149 7.19 31.10 13.93
CA ALA A 149 8.02 30.88 12.75
C ALA A 149 7.54 29.62 12.02
N LEU A 150 7.48 29.68 10.68
CA LEU A 150 7.06 28.58 9.81
C LEU A 150 8.27 28.02 9.05
N ASN A 151 8.26 26.72 8.76
CA ASN A 151 9.23 26.16 7.84
C ASN A 151 8.98 26.68 6.41
N GLU A 152 10.06 26.76 5.60
CA GLU A 152 10.09 27.44 4.30
C GLU A 152 9.05 26.85 3.31
N SER A 153 8.94 25.54 3.22
CA SER A 153 7.97 24.91 2.33
C SER A 153 6.53 25.18 2.76
N ALA A 154 6.23 25.18 4.06
CA ALA A 154 4.90 25.50 4.58
C ALA A 154 4.55 26.97 4.30
N ALA A 155 5.46 27.91 4.59
CA ALA A 155 5.26 29.33 4.32
C ALA A 155 4.98 29.59 2.82
N THR A 156 5.75 28.96 1.93
CA THR A 156 5.55 29.06 0.48
C THR A 156 4.20 28.51 0.03
N ARG A 157 3.81 27.31 0.49
CA ARG A 157 2.50 26.71 0.14
C ARG A 157 1.32 27.52 0.69
N ALA A 158 1.46 28.06 1.90
CA ALA A 158 0.43 28.89 2.52
C ALA A 158 0.32 30.29 1.90
N GLY A 159 1.30 30.73 1.12
CA GLY A 159 1.41 32.12 0.65
C GLY A 159 1.55 33.11 1.82
N LEU A 160 2.33 32.74 2.85
CA LEU A 160 2.57 33.52 4.05
C LEU A 160 4.03 34.00 4.07
N ASP A 161 4.21 35.31 4.19
CA ASP A 161 5.51 35.96 4.32
C ASP A 161 5.73 36.48 5.76
N VAL A 162 6.96 36.89 6.08
CA VAL A 162 7.25 37.57 7.36
C VAL A 162 6.37 38.81 7.51
N GLY A 163 5.67 38.89 8.63
CA GLY A 163 4.68 39.91 8.93
C GLY A 163 3.23 39.51 8.59
N SER A 164 2.99 38.44 7.90
CA SER A 164 1.63 37.96 7.60
C SER A 164 0.90 37.55 8.88
N ALA A 165 -0.34 38.01 9.03
CA ALA A 165 -1.26 37.53 10.07
C ALA A 165 -1.97 36.27 9.58
N THR A 166 -2.09 35.27 10.47
CA THR A 166 -2.84 34.03 10.22
C THR A 166 -3.43 33.51 11.53
N ARG A 167 -4.10 32.37 11.48
CA ARG A 167 -4.62 31.66 12.67
C ARG A 167 -4.07 30.25 12.73
N VAL A 168 -3.88 29.79 13.94
CA VAL A 168 -3.49 28.40 14.21
C VAL A 168 -4.54 27.74 15.11
N LEU A 169 -4.86 26.50 14.79
CA LEU A 169 -5.71 25.64 15.62
C LEU A 169 -4.83 24.64 16.36
N THR A 170 -5.10 24.49 17.65
CA THR A 170 -4.51 23.44 18.50
C THR A 170 -5.66 22.72 19.24
N MET A 171 -5.36 21.72 20.05
CA MET A 171 -6.35 21.08 20.92
C MET A 171 -7.06 22.09 21.85
N ARG A 172 -6.40 23.18 22.21
CA ARG A 172 -6.98 24.25 23.05
C ARG A 172 -7.82 25.28 22.27
N GLY A 173 -7.93 25.11 20.93
CA GLY A 173 -8.71 26.00 20.07
C GLY A 173 -7.87 26.94 19.22
N TRP A 174 -8.48 27.99 18.69
CA TRP A 174 -7.89 28.95 17.76
C TRP A 174 -7.07 30.03 18.48
N SER A 175 -5.94 30.38 17.86
CA SER A 175 -5.10 31.51 18.28
C SER A 175 -4.72 32.35 17.06
N ASP A 176 -4.86 33.66 17.15
CA ASP A 176 -4.37 34.62 16.15
C ASP A 176 -2.86 34.76 16.30
N VAL A 177 -2.14 34.65 15.18
CA VAL A 177 -0.66 34.69 15.16
C VAL A 177 -0.14 35.49 13.98
N THR A 178 1.11 35.99 14.15
CA THR A 178 1.84 36.68 13.08
C THR A 178 3.13 35.91 12.80
N VAL A 179 3.44 35.70 11.52
CA VAL A 179 4.67 35.05 11.08
C VAL A 179 5.85 35.99 11.36
N ALA A 180 6.69 35.71 12.36
CA ALA A 180 7.87 36.49 12.72
C ALA A 180 9.08 36.07 11.90
N GLY A 181 9.15 34.80 11.52
CA GLY A 181 10.27 34.26 10.76
C GLY A 181 9.91 33.04 9.94
N ILE A 182 10.78 32.75 8.98
CA ILE A 182 10.74 31.54 8.14
C ILE A 182 12.07 30.83 8.34
N TYR A 183 12.01 29.53 8.68
CA TYR A 183 13.20 28.73 8.92
C TYR A 183 13.33 27.56 7.95
N ALA A 184 14.56 27.16 7.67
CA ALA A 184 14.88 25.98 6.88
C ALA A 184 15.20 24.81 7.82
N PRO A 185 14.34 23.78 7.91
CA PRO A 185 14.69 22.54 8.60
C PRO A 185 15.78 21.79 7.82
N GLU A 186 16.59 20.96 8.48
CA GLU A 186 17.65 20.16 7.83
C GLU A 186 17.08 19.26 6.72
N THR A 187 15.88 18.75 6.93
CA THR A 187 15.15 17.97 5.94
C THR A 187 13.75 18.56 5.81
N ASP A 188 13.51 19.28 4.72
CA ASP A 188 12.16 19.77 4.41
C ASP A 188 11.41 18.69 3.60
N THR A 189 10.33 18.21 4.17
CA THR A 189 9.43 17.25 3.50
C THR A 189 8.25 18.03 2.94
N GLY A 190 8.00 17.94 1.66
CA GLY A 190 7.07 18.79 0.92
C GLY A 190 5.64 18.95 1.45
N GLY A 191 5.21 18.09 2.41
CA GLY A 191 3.92 18.19 3.11
C GLY A 191 4.02 18.67 4.55
N TYR A 192 5.21 18.66 5.15
CA TYR A 192 5.41 19.00 6.56
C TYR A 192 5.03 20.46 6.85
N VAL A 193 4.35 20.66 7.98
CA VAL A 193 4.06 21.98 8.54
C VAL A 193 4.66 22.05 9.93
N GLY A 194 5.70 22.86 10.08
CA GLY A 194 6.34 23.12 11.37
C GLY A 194 6.09 24.56 11.79
N ALA A 195 5.44 24.75 12.93
CA ALA A 195 5.20 26.07 13.53
C ALA A 195 5.95 26.18 14.87
N LEU A 196 6.95 27.07 14.94
CA LEU A 196 7.67 27.31 16.18
C LEU A 196 7.04 28.50 16.93
N PHE A 197 6.80 28.29 18.21
CA PHE A 197 6.23 29.27 19.15
C PHE A 197 7.27 29.67 20.19
N THR A 198 7.03 30.76 20.91
CA THR A 198 7.81 31.03 22.15
C THR A 198 7.57 29.91 23.15
N ASP A 199 8.57 29.57 24.00
CA ASP A 199 8.47 28.49 24.98
C ASP A 199 7.26 28.68 25.92
N PRO A 200 6.97 29.87 26.49
CA PRO A 200 5.79 30.05 27.32
C PRO A 200 4.46 29.78 26.58
N GLN A 201 4.36 30.23 25.33
CA GLN A 201 3.15 30.00 24.52
C GLN A 201 3.02 28.54 24.10
N ALA A 202 4.10 27.87 23.72
CA ALA A 202 4.07 26.45 23.41
C ALA A 202 3.61 25.60 24.58
N ARG A 203 4.09 25.90 25.78
CA ARG A 203 3.63 25.22 27.04
C ARG A 203 2.15 25.45 27.30
N GLU A 204 1.66 26.66 27.10
CA GLU A 204 0.23 26.98 27.24
C GLU A 204 -0.62 26.20 26.25
N LEU A 205 -0.18 26.07 24.98
CA LEU A 205 -0.95 25.45 23.89
C LEU A 205 -0.88 23.92 23.91
N PHE A 206 0.26 23.32 24.27
CA PHE A 206 0.54 21.90 24.02
C PHE A 206 0.73 21.06 25.29
N THR A 207 0.75 21.67 26.49
CA THR A 207 0.91 20.95 27.75
C THR A 207 -0.17 21.31 28.77
N ASP A 208 -0.22 20.61 29.87
CA ASP A 208 -1.07 20.95 31.04
C ASP A 208 -0.49 22.05 31.90
N GLY A 209 0.74 22.52 31.59
CA GLY A 209 1.50 23.53 32.32
C GLY A 209 2.47 22.94 33.37
N SER A 210 2.32 21.66 33.74
CA SER A 210 3.13 20.98 34.76
C SER A 210 4.00 19.87 34.20
N HIS A 211 3.68 19.33 32.99
CA HIS A 211 4.40 18.26 32.32
C HIS A 211 4.92 18.69 30.97
N VAL A 212 5.91 17.96 30.47
CA VAL A 212 6.45 18.07 29.11
C VAL A 212 6.48 16.68 28.48
N GLY A 213 6.43 16.58 27.16
CA GLY A 213 6.36 15.30 26.47
C GLY A 213 7.54 14.37 26.79
N TYR A 214 8.75 14.93 26.76
CA TYR A 214 9.99 14.28 27.19
C TYR A 214 11.07 15.33 27.44
N ILE A 215 12.17 14.93 28.07
CA ILE A 215 13.32 15.80 28.37
C ILE A 215 14.55 15.19 27.70
N ASP A 216 15.14 15.93 26.76
CA ASP A 216 16.38 15.54 26.10
C ASP A 216 17.58 16.14 26.88
N VAL A 217 18.63 15.37 27.01
CA VAL A 217 19.82 15.70 27.81
C VAL A 217 21.07 15.49 26.96
N ALA A 218 21.94 16.49 26.99
CA ALA A 218 23.31 16.37 26.48
C ALA A 218 24.30 16.28 27.62
N GLY A 219 25.24 15.35 27.53
CA GLY A 219 26.25 15.06 28.49
C GLY A 219 27.60 15.73 28.21
N THR A 220 28.50 15.72 29.18
CA THR A 220 29.91 16.04 29.03
C THR A 220 30.73 15.15 29.94
N GLY A 221 31.80 14.56 29.43
CA GLY A 221 32.75 13.77 30.16
C GLY A 221 32.28 12.40 30.69
N ALA A 222 31.01 12.02 30.49
CA ALA A 222 30.44 10.71 30.78
C ALA A 222 29.99 10.00 29.51
N SER A 223 29.95 8.67 29.54
CA SER A 223 29.31 7.91 28.44
C SER A 223 27.79 8.04 28.54
N GLN A 224 27.09 7.76 27.40
CA GLN A 224 25.62 7.76 27.39
C GLN A 224 25.03 6.80 28.41
N ASP A 225 25.60 5.61 28.57
CA ASP A 225 25.17 4.62 29.55
C ASP A 225 25.35 5.09 31.01
N GLU A 226 26.52 5.68 31.33
CA GLU A 226 26.77 6.23 32.68
C GLU A 226 25.81 7.38 33.02
N LEU A 227 25.54 8.25 32.05
CA LEU A 227 24.60 9.37 32.19
C LEU A 227 23.18 8.86 32.36
N ARG A 228 22.74 7.89 31.56
CA ARG A 228 21.44 7.21 31.70
C ARG A 228 21.27 6.65 33.10
N ASP A 229 22.25 5.87 33.59
CA ASP A 229 22.15 5.20 34.88
C ASP A 229 22.08 6.20 36.06
N ARG A 230 22.81 7.33 35.98
CA ARG A 230 22.73 8.41 36.97
C ARG A 230 21.35 9.09 36.97
N ILE A 231 20.78 9.36 35.79
CA ILE A 231 19.46 9.98 35.66
C ILE A 231 18.37 9.00 36.11
N ALA A 232 18.44 7.74 35.73
CA ALA A 232 17.49 6.71 36.15
C ALA A 232 17.48 6.49 37.66
N ALA A 233 18.65 6.59 38.31
CA ALA A 233 18.72 6.51 39.76
C ALA A 233 18.09 7.72 40.50
N ALA A 234 18.07 8.88 39.83
CA ALA A 234 17.45 10.10 40.36
C ALA A 234 15.93 10.17 40.06
N LEU A 235 15.47 9.53 38.98
CA LEU A 235 14.09 9.56 38.49
C LEU A 235 13.57 8.12 38.23
N PRO A 236 13.31 7.33 39.30
CA PRO A 236 12.97 5.91 39.16
C PRO A 236 11.62 5.64 38.45
N ASP A 237 10.71 6.61 38.46
CA ASP A 237 9.37 6.50 37.89
C ASP A 237 9.30 6.98 36.43
N THR A 238 10.46 7.11 35.76
CA THR A 238 10.56 7.54 34.35
C THR A 238 11.28 6.52 33.49
N LYS A 239 10.99 6.53 32.21
CA LYS A 239 11.71 5.75 31.20
C LYS A 239 12.93 6.56 30.76
N VAL A 240 14.14 6.09 31.11
CA VAL A 240 15.40 6.74 30.76
C VAL A 240 16.12 5.91 29.69
N GLN A 241 16.37 6.49 28.54
CA GLN A 241 16.98 5.84 27.39
C GLN A 241 18.18 6.61 26.87
N THR A 242 19.18 5.90 26.36
CA THR A 242 20.28 6.54 25.62
C THR A 242 19.78 7.09 24.28
N GLY A 243 20.44 8.10 23.74
CA GLY A 243 20.12 8.63 22.40
C GLY A 243 20.18 7.57 21.29
N ALA A 244 21.02 6.54 21.45
CA ALA A 244 21.10 5.40 20.56
C ALA A 244 19.85 4.51 20.66
N GLU A 245 19.35 4.23 21.87
CA GLU A 245 18.13 3.47 22.10
C GLU A 245 16.90 4.19 21.54
N VAL A 246 16.78 5.49 21.75
CA VAL A 246 15.69 6.33 21.18
C VAL A 246 15.67 6.27 19.65
N LYS A 247 16.84 6.41 19.01
CA LYS A 247 16.95 6.28 17.55
C LYS A 247 16.52 4.91 17.06
N GLN A 248 16.90 3.85 17.80
CA GLN A 248 16.53 2.48 17.40
C GLN A 248 15.03 2.24 17.58
N GLU A 249 14.44 2.62 18.70
CA GLU A 249 13.00 2.49 18.96
C GLU A 249 12.16 3.21 17.90
N THR A 250 12.50 4.45 17.58
CA THR A 250 11.81 5.22 16.54
C THR A 250 11.95 4.57 15.14
N LYS A 251 13.13 3.99 14.84
CA LYS A 251 13.32 3.23 13.60
C LYS A 251 12.47 1.96 13.54
N ASP A 252 12.35 1.26 14.67
CA ASP A 252 11.57 0.03 14.77
C ASP A 252 10.07 0.33 14.64
N GLU A 253 9.54 1.35 15.31
CA GLU A 253 8.14 1.80 15.18
C GLU A 253 7.76 2.14 13.73
N ILE A 254 8.63 2.89 13.03
CA ILE A 254 8.39 3.23 11.64
C ILE A 254 8.60 2.03 10.72
N GLY A 255 9.59 1.18 11.05
CA GLY A 255 9.80 -0.07 10.36
C GLY A 255 8.54 -0.94 10.41
N GLU A 256 7.86 -0.96 11.54
CA GLU A 256 6.59 -1.67 11.73
C GLU A 256 5.46 -1.01 10.92
N ALA A 257 5.30 0.30 11.00
CA ALA A 257 4.31 1.05 10.21
C ALA A 257 4.54 0.89 8.69
N LEU A 258 5.79 0.89 8.23
CA LEU A 258 6.15 0.68 6.83
C LEU A 258 6.16 -0.80 6.42
N SER A 259 6.10 -1.74 7.37
CA SER A 259 6.17 -3.18 7.09
C SER A 259 5.05 -3.64 6.16
N PHE A 260 3.83 -3.13 6.35
CA PHE A 260 2.69 -3.39 5.47
C PHE A 260 3.00 -3.00 4.01
N VAL A 261 3.52 -1.79 3.78
CA VAL A 261 3.90 -1.31 2.44
C VAL A 261 5.00 -2.19 1.86
N ASN A 262 5.97 -2.57 2.69
CA ASN A 262 7.11 -3.41 2.26
C ASN A 262 6.66 -4.83 1.90
N TYR A 263 5.82 -5.50 2.73
CA TYR A 263 5.26 -6.82 2.41
C TYR A 263 4.39 -6.78 1.15
N PHE A 264 3.62 -5.71 0.98
CA PHE A 264 2.80 -5.48 -0.19
C PHE A 264 3.67 -5.36 -1.45
N LEU A 265 4.69 -4.50 -1.44
CA LEU A 265 5.64 -4.35 -2.56
C LEU A 265 6.42 -5.65 -2.86
N LEU A 266 6.80 -6.40 -1.83
CA LEU A 266 7.45 -7.71 -1.98
C LEU A 266 6.53 -8.74 -2.63
N ALA A 267 5.25 -8.80 -2.23
CA ALA A 267 4.26 -9.68 -2.85
C ALA A 267 4.07 -9.35 -4.34
N PHE A 268 3.97 -8.07 -4.68
CA PHE A 268 3.90 -7.62 -6.07
C PHE A 268 5.19 -7.93 -6.84
N GLY A 269 6.34 -7.70 -6.22
CA GLY A 269 7.65 -8.05 -6.76
C GLY A 269 7.77 -9.55 -7.08
N ALA A 270 7.29 -10.40 -6.16
CA ALA A 270 7.27 -11.85 -6.35
C ALA A 270 6.37 -12.26 -7.52
N ILE A 271 5.20 -11.63 -7.68
CA ILE A 271 4.30 -11.90 -8.79
C ILE A 271 4.89 -11.41 -10.12
N ALA A 272 5.46 -10.20 -10.16
CA ALA A 272 6.15 -9.68 -11.34
C ALA A 272 7.33 -10.58 -11.74
N LEU A 273 8.07 -11.07 -10.75
CA LEU A 273 9.15 -12.03 -10.95
C LEU A 273 8.64 -13.36 -11.51
N LEU A 274 7.52 -13.88 -11.02
CA LEU A 274 6.89 -15.10 -11.50
C LEU A 274 6.43 -14.94 -12.96
N VAL A 275 5.80 -13.82 -13.29
CA VAL A 275 5.41 -13.46 -14.67
C VAL A 275 6.66 -13.35 -15.56
N GLY A 276 7.68 -12.62 -15.11
CA GLY A 276 8.95 -12.46 -15.82
C GLY A 276 9.64 -13.80 -16.07
N THR A 277 9.76 -14.63 -15.03
CA THR A 277 10.31 -15.99 -15.10
C THR A 277 9.60 -16.84 -16.16
N PHE A 278 8.28 -16.77 -16.16
CA PHE A 278 7.45 -17.51 -17.10
C PHE A 278 7.62 -17.02 -18.56
N ILE A 279 7.68 -15.70 -18.78
CA ILE A 279 7.92 -15.13 -20.11
C ILE A 279 9.32 -15.51 -20.60
N ILE A 280 10.34 -15.39 -19.74
CA ILE A 280 11.73 -15.76 -20.05
C ILE A 280 11.81 -17.25 -20.40
N TYR A 281 11.21 -18.12 -19.57
CA TYR A 281 11.18 -19.57 -19.82
C TYR A 281 10.54 -19.92 -21.18
N ASN A 282 9.40 -19.31 -21.50
CA ASN A 282 8.72 -19.53 -22.78
C ASN A 282 9.57 -19.06 -23.96
N THR A 283 10.22 -17.89 -23.82
CA THR A 283 11.07 -17.32 -24.87
C THR A 283 12.28 -18.21 -25.11
N PHE A 284 12.99 -18.63 -24.05
CA PHE A 284 14.13 -19.55 -24.20
C PHE A 284 13.72 -20.93 -24.71
N SER A 285 12.59 -21.48 -24.27
CA SER A 285 12.08 -22.76 -24.75
C SER A 285 11.86 -22.76 -26.26
N MET A 286 11.35 -21.64 -26.76
CA MET A 286 11.08 -21.46 -28.18
C MET A 286 12.39 -21.19 -28.97
N ILE A 287 13.28 -20.33 -28.48
CA ILE A 287 14.60 -20.09 -29.11
C ILE A 287 15.35 -21.41 -29.28
N VAL A 288 15.36 -22.23 -28.22
CA VAL A 288 15.99 -23.55 -28.26
C VAL A 288 15.31 -24.48 -29.27
N ALA A 289 13.97 -24.49 -29.31
CA ALA A 289 13.22 -25.33 -30.25
C ALA A 289 13.51 -24.97 -31.74
N GLN A 290 13.60 -23.66 -32.03
CA GLN A 290 13.93 -23.18 -33.39
C GLN A 290 15.36 -23.51 -33.84
N ARG A 291 16.29 -23.67 -32.87
CA ARG A 291 17.71 -23.95 -33.12
C ARG A 291 18.07 -25.41 -32.93
N LEU A 292 17.09 -26.32 -32.75
CA LEU A 292 17.37 -27.74 -32.52
C LEU A 292 18.20 -28.36 -33.62
N ARG A 293 17.95 -28.04 -34.92
CA ARG A 293 18.76 -28.51 -36.05
C ARG A 293 20.18 -28.01 -36.00
N GLU A 294 20.41 -26.71 -35.72
CA GLU A 294 21.77 -26.14 -35.60
C GLU A 294 22.55 -26.78 -34.44
N LEU A 295 21.89 -26.94 -33.27
CA LEU A 295 22.49 -27.56 -32.08
C LEU A 295 22.78 -29.06 -32.30
N ALA A 296 21.90 -29.74 -33.08
CA ALA A 296 22.11 -31.13 -33.46
C ALA A 296 23.27 -31.30 -34.46
N LEU A 297 23.44 -30.39 -35.44
CA LEU A 297 24.57 -30.34 -36.34
C LEU A 297 25.90 -30.12 -35.60
N LEU A 298 25.95 -29.17 -34.63
CA LEU A 298 27.13 -28.97 -33.77
C LEU A 298 27.49 -30.25 -33.00
N ARG A 299 26.49 -31.01 -32.56
CA ARG A 299 26.72 -32.31 -31.92
C ARG A 299 27.19 -33.39 -32.89
N ALA A 300 26.71 -33.40 -34.15
CA ALA A 300 27.12 -34.32 -35.20
C ALA A 300 28.61 -34.13 -35.55
N ILE A 301 29.11 -32.88 -35.51
CA ILE A 301 30.53 -32.55 -35.74
C ILE A 301 31.38 -32.61 -34.46
N GLY A 302 30.87 -33.18 -33.32
CA GLY A 302 31.63 -33.53 -32.15
C GLY A 302 31.43 -32.67 -30.88
N ALA A 303 30.51 -31.73 -30.87
CA ALA A 303 30.23 -30.97 -29.65
C ALA A 303 29.55 -31.85 -28.59
N SER A 304 30.03 -31.82 -27.34
CA SER A 304 29.47 -32.58 -26.22
C SER A 304 28.14 -32.00 -25.75
N ARG A 305 27.30 -32.85 -25.10
CA ARG A 305 26.04 -32.41 -24.47
C ARG A 305 26.26 -31.26 -23.48
N LYS A 306 27.34 -31.30 -22.69
CA LYS A 306 27.71 -30.27 -21.73
C LYS A 306 28.05 -28.94 -22.40
N GLN A 307 28.74 -28.98 -23.55
CA GLN A 307 29.10 -27.77 -24.31
C GLN A 307 27.85 -27.06 -24.88
N VAL A 308 26.91 -27.83 -25.46
CA VAL A 308 25.65 -27.28 -25.98
C VAL A 308 24.81 -26.69 -24.86
N GLY A 309 24.64 -27.40 -23.73
CA GLY A 309 23.91 -26.88 -22.59
C GLY A 309 24.54 -25.61 -22.01
N ARG A 310 25.87 -25.59 -21.83
CA ARG A 310 26.61 -24.43 -21.35
C ARG A 310 26.55 -23.23 -22.30
N SER A 311 26.46 -23.45 -23.60
CA SER A 311 26.28 -22.39 -24.62
C SER A 311 24.96 -21.62 -24.40
N VAL A 312 23.86 -22.35 -24.23
CA VAL A 312 22.52 -21.74 -23.98
C VAL A 312 22.48 -21.03 -22.63
N VAL A 313 23.08 -21.61 -21.58
CA VAL A 313 23.19 -20.99 -20.27
C VAL A 313 24.03 -19.72 -20.33
N PHE A 314 25.11 -19.70 -21.12
CA PHE A 314 25.92 -18.50 -21.31
C PHE A 314 25.17 -17.39 -22.06
N GLU A 315 24.38 -17.76 -23.09
CA GLU A 315 23.46 -16.81 -23.77
C GLU A 315 22.49 -16.20 -22.75
N ALA A 316 21.90 -17.03 -21.87
CA ALA A 316 20.99 -16.57 -20.81
C ALA A 316 21.69 -15.63 -19.81
N LEU A 317 22.95 -15.92 -19.45
CA LEU A 317 23.73 -15.08 -18.55
C LEU A 317 23.99 -13.69 -19.18
N VAL A 318 24.36 -13.63 -20.45
CA VAL A 318 24.59 -12.36 -21.17
C VAL A 318 23.30 -11.55 -21.28
N VAL A 319 22.20 -12.22 -21.67
CA VAL A 319 20.88 -11.57 -21.76
C VAL A 319 20.41 -11.12 -20.38
N GLY A 320 20.62 -11.95 -19.34
CA GLY A 320 20.32 -11.62 -17.96
C GLY A 320 21.08 -10.40 -17.47
N ALA A 321 22.39 -10.34 -17.72
CA ALA A 321 23.22 -9.21 -17.31
C ALA A 321 22.80 -7.89 -18.00
N ILE A 322 22.61 -7.91 -19.32
CA ILE A 322 22.18 -6.74 -20.08
C ILE A 322 20.76 -6.32 -19.65
N GLY A 323 19.84 -7.31 -19.55
CA GLY A 323 18.46 -7.06 -19.17
C GLY A 323 18.34 -6.52 -17.75
N SER A 324 19.12 -7.04 -16.79
CA SER A 324 19.11 -6.56 -15.42
C SER A 324 19.69 -5.16 -15.27
N ALA A 325 20.76 -4.84 -16.00
CA ALA A 325 21.33 -3.49 -15.99
C ALA A 325 20.37 -2.44 -16.57
N LEU A 326 19.73 -2.76 -17.70
CA LEU A 326 18.70 -1.91 -18.29
C LEU A 326 17.42 -1.86 -17.42
N GLY A 327 17.08 -3.00 -16.77
CA GLY A 327 15.99 -3.10 -15.84
C GLY A 327 16.17 -2.25 -14.59
N LEU A 328 17.39 -2.23 -14.04
CA LEU A 328 17.75 -1.32 -12.92
C LEU A 328 17.52 0.15 -13.34
N ALA A 329 18.04 0.57 -14.49
CA ALA A 329 17.86 1.93 -14.99
C ALA A 329 16.38 2.26 -15.23
N ALA A 330 15.61 1.33 -15.82
CA ALA A 330 14.17 1.49 -15.99
C ALA A 330 13.43 1.53 -14.65
N GLY A 331 13.87 0.74 -13.65
CA GLY A 331 13.30 0.73 -12.29
C GLY A 331 13.48 2.06 -11.57
N VAL A 332 14.66 2.68 -11.69
CA VAL A 332 14.89 4.04 -11.19
C VAL A 332 13.95 5.04 -11.87
N GLY A 333 13.78 4.95 -13.20
CA GLY A 333 12.82 5.77 -13.94
C GLY A 333 11.37 5.55 -13.50
N LEU A 334 11.00 4.32 -13.16
CA LEU A 334 9.67 4.00 -12.64
C LEU A 334 9.44 4.57 -11.24
N ALA A 335 10.44 4.48 -10.35
CA ALA A 335 10.36 5.09 -9.02
C ALA A 335 10.21 6.61 -9.12
N TYR A 336 10.93 7.25 -10.05
CA TYR A 336 10.76 8.67 -10.35
C TYR A 336 9.35 9.00 -10.87
N GLY A 337 8.85 8.21 -11.82
CA GLY A 337 7.50 8.37 -12.35
C GLY A 337 6.40 8.19 -11.32
N LEU A 338 6.55 7.18 -10.44
CA LEU A 338 5.62 6.94 -9.34
C LEU A 338 5.61 8.12 -8.36
N ARG A 339 6.79 8.60 -7.98
CA ARG A 339 6.92 9.78 -7.12
C ARG A 339 6.26 11.01 -7.74
N SER A 340 6.52 11.29 -9.02
CA SER A 340 5.90 12.42 -9.71
C SER A 340 4.38 12.30 -9.77
N LEU A 341 3.88 11.08 -9.93
CA LEU A 341 2.44 10.80 -9.92
C LEU A 341 1.84 11.07 -8.54
N LEU A 342 2.48 10.58 -7.47
CA LEU A 342 2.01 10.78 -6.10
C LEU A 342 2.04 12.26 -5.70
N ASN A 343 3.07 13.00 -6.09
CA ASN A 343 3.13 14.46 -5.88
C ASN A 343 2.03 15.20 -6.66
N ALA A 344 1.67 14.73 -7.86
CA ALA A 344 0.58 15.34 -8.65
C ALA A 344 -0.81 15.15 -8.02
N PHE A 345 -0.94 14.21 -7.08
CA PHE A 345 -2.15 13.99 -6.27
C PHE A 345 -2.05 14.58 -4.86
N ASP A 346 -1.05 15.43 -4.59
CA ASP A 346 -0.80 16.08 -3.28
C ASP A 346 -0.73 15.07 -2.10
N LEU A 347 -0.21 13.86 -2.35
CA LEU A 347 -0.09 12.81 -1.34
C LEU A 347 1.10 13.01 -0.38
N GLY A 348 1.64 14.22 -0.29
CA GLY A 348 2.55 14.67 0.77
C GLY A 348 3.84 13.86 0.95
N LEU A 349 4.32 13.18 -0.11
CA LEU A 349 5.55 12.42 0.01
C LEU A 349 6.76 13.33 0.20
N PRO A 350 7.66 12.98 1.13
CA PRO A 350 8.83 13.79 1.39
C PRO A 350 9.66 14.10 0.14
N GLU A 351 10.03 15.35 -0.07
CA GLU A 351 10.92 15.79 -1.14
C GLU A 351 12.37 15.44 -0.81
N GLY A 352 12.79 14.22 -1.05
CA GLY A 352 14.18 13.78 -0.94
C GLY A 352 14.77 13.37 -2.31
N SER A 353 16.07 13.31 -2.46
CA SER A 353 16.70 12.72 -3.64
C SER A 353 16.42 11.22 -3.70
N LEU A 354 16.08 10.68 -4.88
CA LEU A 354 15.92 9.23 -5.06
C LEU A 354 17.19 8.51 -4.60
N GLN A 355 17.01 7.54 -3.73
CA GLN A 355 18.11 6.72 -3.18
C GLN A 355 18.19 5.39 -3.90
N VAL A 356 19.35 5.11 -4.46
CA VAL A 356 19.68 3.82 -5.05
C VAL A 356 20.70 3.14 -4.15
N ALA A 357 20.21 2.40 -3.16
CA ALA A 357 21.08 1.72 -2.21
C ALA A 357 21.93 0.65 -2.91
N PRO A 358 23.18 0.40 -2.46
CA PRO A 358 24.02 -0.67 -2.99
C PRO A 358 23.33 -2.04 -2.97
N ARG A 359 22.52 -2.32 -1.94
CA ARG A 359 21.69 -3.54 -1.84
C ARG A 359 20.74 -3.69 -3.02
N THR A 360 20.09 -2.61 -3.44
CA THR A 360 19.14 -2.59 -4.57
C THR A 360 19.83 -2.91 -5.89
N ILE A 361 21.03 -2.36 -6.13
CA ILE A 361 21.85 -2.66 -7.31
C ILE A 361 22.19 -4.15 -7.33
N VAL A 362 22.71 -4.69 -6.22
CA VAL A 362 23.12 -6.09 -6.12
C VAL A 362 21.92 -7.02 -6.28
N VAL A 363 20.83 -6.76 -5.57
CA VAL A 363 19.60 -7.58 -5.64
C VAL A 363 19.01 -7.58 -7.06
N ALA A 364 18.86 -6.44 -7.69
CA ALA A 364 18.30 -6.34 -9.04
C ALA A 364 19.16 -7.09 -10.08
N LEU A 365 20.50 -6.93 -10.02
CA LEU A 365 21.41 -7.60 -10.95
C LEU A 365 21.46 -9.12 -10.70
N VAL A 366 21.63 -9.54 -9.45
CA VAL A 366 21.72 -10.96 -9.09
C VAL A 366 20.40 -11.67 -9.39
N LEU A 367 19.29 -11.11 -8.96
CA LEU A 367 17.96 -11.68 -9.16
C LEU A 367 17.64 -11.83 -10.65
N GLY A 368 17.84 -10.77 -11.45
CA GLY A 368 17.56 -10.83 -12.89
C GLY A 368 18.45 -11.82 -13.63
N ILE A 369 19.73 -11.92 -13.28
CA ILE A 369 20.65 -12.93 -13.83
C ILE A 369 20.21 -14.34 -13.41
N VAL A 370 19.98 -14.57 -12.12
CA VAL A 370 19.59 -15.88 -11.57
C VAL A 370 18.29 -16.35 -12.20
N VAL A 371 17.26 -15.50 -12.23
CA VAL A 371 15.96 -15.82 -12.83
C VAL A 371 16.12 -16.18 -14.30
N THR A 372 16.92 -15.42 -15.05
CA THR A 372 17.15 -15.68 -16.48
C THR A 372 17.86 -17.01 -16.70
N VAL A 373 18.90 -17.29 -15.91
CA VAL A 373 19.66 -18.55 -15.99
C VAL A 373 18.79 -19.76 -15.58
N VAL A 374 18.05 -19.66 -14.47
CA VAL A 374 17.15 -20.73 -13.99
C VAL A 374 16.06 -21.00 -15.02
N SER A 375 15.45 -19.97 -15.58
CA SER A 375 14.41 -20.09 -16.63
C SER A 375 14.94 -20.76 -17.90
N ALA A 376 16.20 -20.48 -18.28
CA ALA A 376 16.82 -21.05 -19.45
C ALA A 376 17.38 -22.48 -19.22
N TYR A 377 17.57 -22.90 -17.96
CA TYR A 377 18.22 -24.17 -17.63
C TYR A 377 17.44 -25.39 -18.13
N ALA A 378 16.13 -25.44 -17.94
CA ALA A 378 15.29 -26.55 -18.39
C ALA A 378 15.25 -26.66 -19.94
N PRO A 379 15.05 -25.57 -20.71
CA PRO A 379 15.22 -25.58 -22.18
C PRO A 379 16.62 -26.02 -22.61
N ALA A 380 17.67 -25.50 -21.99
CA ALA A 380 19.06 -25.86 -22.31
C ALA A 380 19.34 -27.38 -22.12
N ARG A 381 18.82 -27.95 -21.02
CA ARG A 381 18.94 -29.38 -20.72
C ARG A 381 18.17 -30.25 -21.74
N ARG A 382 16.99 -29.79 -22.18
CA ARG A 382 16.22 -30.48 -23.24
C ARG A 382 16.98 -30.46 -24.56
N ALA A 383 17.52 -29.30 -25.00
CA ALA A 383 18.33 -29.20 -26.22
C ALA A 383 19.55 -30.13 -26.20
N ALA A 384 20.23 -30.20 -25.06
CA ALA A 384 21.38 -31.06 -24.88
C ALA A 384 21.08 -32.58 -24.94
N LYS A 385 19.82 -32.99 -24.67
CA LYS A 385 19.41 -34.41 -24.69
C LYS A 385 18.97 -34.92 -26.04
N VAL A 386 18.57 -34.05 -26.99
CA VAL A 386 18.04 -34.47 -28.30
C VAL A 386 19.15 -35.14 -29.15
N PRO A 387 18.95 -36.39 -29.64
CA PRO A 387 19.93 -37.07 -30.49
C PRO A 387 20.06 -36.36 -31.86
N PRO A 388 21.29 -36.26 -32.46
CA PRO A 388 21.49 -35.59 -33.75
C PRO A 388 20.61 -36.16 -34.87
N VAL A 389 20.50 -37.48 -34.97
CA VAL A 389 19.73 -38.18 -35.97
C VAL A 389 18.22 -37.92 -35.85
N ALA A 390 17.76 -37.81 -34.63
CA ALA A 390 16.35 -37.51 -34.35
C ALA A 390 15.96 -36.08 -34.72
N ALA A 391 16.85 -35.10 -34.52
CA ALA A 391 16.62 -33.70 -34.87
C ALA A 391 16.64 -33.42 -36.37
N MET A 392 17.18 -34.34 -37.18
CA MET A 392 17.20 -34.25 -38.62
C MET A 392 15.96 -34.89 -39.27
N ARG A 393 15.19 -35.69 -38.56
CA ARG A 393 13.88 -36.21 -39.03
C ARG A 393 12.76 -35.23 -38.69
N GLU A 394 11.88 -34.92 -39.63
CA GLU A 394 10.77 -33.95 -39.42
C GLU A 394 9.69 -34.43 -38.46
N GLU A 395 9.70 -35.68 -38.00
CA GLU A 395 8.70 -36.31 -37.12
C GLU A 395 9.04 -36.24 -35.63
N PHE A 396 9.43 -35.12 -35.06
CA PHE A 396 9.37 -34.98 -33.63
C PHE A 396 7.97 -34.45 -33.21
N ALA A 397 6.96 -35.32 -33.34
CA ALA A 397 5.68 -35.16 -32.71
C ALA A 397 5.87 -35.15 -31.19
N SER A 398 5.46 -34.06 -30.55
CA SER A 398 5.44 -33.90 -29.12
C SER A 398 4.70 -35.08 -28.47
N THR A 399 5.40 -35.85 -27.62
CA THR A 399 4.80 -36.90 -26.78
C THR A 399 3.65 -36.31 -25.96
N GLY A 400 2.43 -36.79 -26.26
CA GLY A 400 1.17 -36.30 -25.70
C GLY A 400 0.92 -36.60 -24.19
N ASP A 401 1.80 -37.34 -23.55
CA ASP A 401 1.59 -37.88 -22.20
C ASP A 401 1.77 -36.89 -21.04
N THR A 402 2.37 -35.76 -21.26
CA THR A 402 2.65 -34.80 -20.16
C THR A 402 1.44 -33.95 -19.75
N LEU A 403 0.37 -33.87 -20.56
CA LEU A 403 -0.81 -33.06 -20.24
C LEU A 403 -1.67 -33.69 -19.13
N LYS A 404 -1.86 -35.01 -19.12
CA LYS A 404 -2.69 -35.68 -18.09
C LYS A 404 -2.09 -35.55 -16.69
N VAL A 405 -0.78 -35.85 -16.55
CA VAL A 405 -0.06 -35.76 -15.26
C VAL A 405 -0.03 -34.32 -14.78
N ARG A 406 0.26 -33.37 -15.67
CA ARG A 406 0.28 -31.94 -15.34
C ARG A 406 -1.09 -31.43 -14.87
N THR A 407 -2.17 -31.85 -15.53
CA THR A 407 -3.54 -31.50 -15.17
C THR A 407 -3.93 -32.14 -13.82
N LEU A 408 -3.50 -33.39 -13.58
CA LEU A 408 -3.76 -34.05 -12.30
C LEU A 408 -3.06 -33.34 -11.12
N ILE A 409 -1.78 -33.00 -11.27
CA ILE A 409 -1.05 -32.23 -10.26
C ILE A 409 -1.71 -30.85 -10.05
N GLY A 410 -2.13 -30.20 -11.14
CA GLY A 410 -2.88 -28.94 -11.07
C GLY A 410 -4.22 -29.08 -10.35
N ALA A 411 -4.95 -30.19 -10.57
CA ALA A 411 -6.21 -30.47 -9.86
C ALA A 411 -5.99 -30.71 -8.37
N ILE A 412 -4.94 -31.45 -7.99
CA ILE A 412 -4.58 -31.66 -6.58
C ILE A 412 -4.21 -30.33 -5.93
N ALA A 413 -3.38 -29.53 -6.59
CA ALA A 413 -3.02 -28.19 -6.10
C ALA A 413 -4.25 -27.29 -5.96
N ALA A 414 -5.23 -27.38 -6.87
CA ALA A 414 -6.49 -26.63 -6.78
C ALA A 414 -7.30 -27.04 -5.55
N VAL A 415 -7.44 -28.34 -5.30
CA VAL A 415 -8.16 -28.85 -4.12
C VAL A 415 -7.49 -28.39 -2.83
N LEU A 416 -6.16 -28.55 -2.73
CA LEU A 416 -5.40 -28.10 -1.55
C LEU A 416 -5.49 -26.57 -1.37
N GLY A 417 -5.44 -25.82 -2.47
CA GLY A 417 -5.56 -24.36 -2.42
C GLY A 417 -6.93 -23.89 -1.98
N VAL A 418 -8.01 -24.54 -2.46
CA VAL A 418 -9.39 -24.23 -2.00
C VAL A 418 -9.56 -24.60 -0.55
N LEU A 419 -9.06 -25.77 -0.11
CA LEU A 419 -9.13 -26.18 1.29
C LEU A 419 -8.41 -25.19 2.21
N ALA A 420 -7.17 -24.81 1.87
CA ALA A 420 -6.40 -23.83 2.64
C ALA A 420 -7.11 -22.47 2.70
N LEU A 421 -7.69 -22.03 1.58
CA LEU A 421 -8.42 -20.77 1.52
C LEU A 421 -9.70 -20.81 2.39
N VAL A 422 -10.46 -21.90 2.34
CA VAL A 422 -11.68 -22.07 3.15
C VAL A 422 -11.33 -22.14 4.64
N VAL A 423 -10.30 -22.92 5.00
CA VAL A 423 -9.85 -23.04 6.41
C VAL A 423 -9.34 -21.69 6.93
N GLY A 424 -8.50 -20.98 6.15
CA GLY A 424 -8.02 -19.67 6.55
C GLY A 424 -9.12 -18.61 6.67
N ALA A 425 -10.15 -18.69 5.81
CA ALA A 425 -11.30 -17.78 5.87
C ALA A 425 -12.28 -18.03 7.04
N GLN A 426 -12.08 -19.11 7.83
CA GLN A 426 -12.86 -19.40 9.05
C GLN A 426 -12.22 -18.81 10.32
N SER A 427 -11.04 -18.22 10.21
CA SER A 427 -10.29 -17.59 11.29
C SER A 427 -9.88 -16.18 10.89
N THR A 428 -9.51 -15.38 11.87
CA THR A 428 -9.08 -13.98 11.69
C THR A 428 -7.61 -13.78 12.07
N GLY A 429 -7.06 -12.63 11.73
CA GLY A 429 -5.69 -12.25 12.07
C GLY A 429 -4.60 -12.77 11.13
N GLY A 430 -3.35 -12.49 11.48
CA GLY A 430 -2.19 -12.71 10.61
C GLY A 430 -1.92 -14.18 10.24
N GLY A 431 -2.19 -15.12 11.16
CA GLY A 431 -2.07 -16.54 10.91
C GLY A 431 -3.06 -17.05 9.85
N ALA A 432 -4.32 -16.60 9.95
CA ALA A 432 -5.36 -16.88 8.97
C ALA A 432 -5.02 -16.30 7.58
N ALA A 433 -4.54 -15.05 7.54
CA ALA A 433 -4.09 -14.40 6.31
C ALA A 433 -2.93 -15.15 5.64
N ALA A 434 -1.98 -15.69 6.41
CA ALA A 434 -0.90 -16.52 5.88
C ALA A 434 -1.43 -17.82 5.24
N ILE A 435 -2.41 -18.49 5.87
CA ILE A 435 -3.04 -19.70 5.32
C ILE A 435 -3.78 -19.37 4.01
N VAL A 436 -4.55 -18.25 3.96
CA VAL A 436 -5.21 -17.77 2.75
C VAL A 436 -4.18 -17.48 1.65
N GLY A 437 -3.05 -16.84 2.00
CA GLY A 437 -1.95 -16.56 1.06
C GLY A 437 -1.32 -17.82 0.47
N LEU A 438 -1.10 -18.86 1.29
CA LEU A 438 -0.63 -20.17 0.82
C LEU A 438 -1.66 -20.85 -0.09
N GLY A 439 -2.95 -20.75 0.25
CA GLY A 439 -4.04 -21.22 -0.59
C GLY A 439 -4.08 -20.52 -1.94
N ALA A 440 -3.91 -19.20 -1.96
CA ALA A 440 -3.81 -18.38 -3.17
C ALA A 440 -2.63 -18.80 -4.05
N LEU A 441 -1.45 -18.99 -3.46
CA LEU A 441 -0.26 -19.46 -4.18
C LEU A 441 -0.51 -20.85 -4.79
N ALA A 442 -1.10 -21.78 -4.04
CA ALA A 442 -1.43 -23.10 -4.54
C ALA A 442 -2.42 -23.04 -5.72
N LEU A 443 -3.44 -22.15 -5.68
CA LEU A 443 -4.39 -21.94 -6.77
C LEU A 443 -3.74 -21.29 -8.01
N VAL A 444 -2.82 -20.35 -7.84
CA VAL A 444 -2.03 -19.77 -8.95
C VAL A 444 -1.22 -20.87 -9.63
N LEU A 445 -0.55 -21.74 -8.86
CA LEU A 445 0.20 -22.89 -9.38
C LEU A 445 -0.74 -23.92 -10.05
N ALA A 446 -1.92 -24.15 -9.48
CA ALA A 446 -2.96 -25.00 -10.07
C ALA A 446 -3.38 -24.49 -11.46
N VAL A 447 -3.66 -23.19 -11.58
CA VAL A 447 -4.00 -22.57 -12.87
C VAL A 447 -2.84 -22.66 -13.85
N LEU A 448 -1.60 -22.35 -13.43
CA LEU A 448 -0.41 -22.48 -14.27
C LEU A 448 -0.29 -23.90 -14.88
N LEU A 449 -0.61 -24.91 -14.09
CA LEU A 449 -0.53 -26.32 -14.51
C LEU A 449 -1.74 -26.76 -15.34
N ALA A 450 -2.95 -26.38 -14.93
CA ALA A 450 -4.21 -26.81 -15.55
C ALA A 450 -4.69 -25.92 -16.71
N ALA A 451 -4.20 -24.67 -16.82
CA ALA A 451 -4.65 -23.72 -17.86
C ALA A 451 -4.63 -24.28 -19.30
N PRO A 452 -3.66 -25.12 -19.73
CA PRO A 452 -3.73 -25.72 -21.07
C PRO A 452 -4.94 -26.65 -21.26
N ALA A 453 -5.39 -27.33 -20.22
CA ALA A 453 -6.58 -28.16 -20.29
C ALA A 453 -7.86 -27.32 -20.28
N LEU A 454 -7.90 -26.28 -19.42
CA LEU A 454 -9.03 -25.35 -19.28
C LEU A 454 -9.21 -24.46 -20.51
N SER A 455 -8.13 -24.11 -21.21
CA SER A 455 -8.21 -23.24 -22.40
C SER A 455 -9.04 -23.84 -23.53
N ARG A 456 -9.04 -25.16 -23.73
CA ARG A 456 -9.80 -25.80 -24.80
C ARG A 456 -11.32 -25.58 -24.70
N PRO A 457 -12.01 -25.94 -23.58
CA PRO A 457 -13.44 -25.73 -23.47
C PRO A 457 -13.81 -24.23 -23.39
N ILE A 458 -13.08 -23.42 -22.63
CA ILE A 458 -13.42 -22.00 -22.41
C ILE A 458 -13.19 -21.18 -23.70
N VAL A 459 -12.02 -21.26 -24.31
CA VAL A 459 -11.73 -20.54 -25.57
C VAL A 459 -12.56 -21.12 -26.74
N GLY A 460 -12.86 -22.42 -26.72
CA GLY A 460 -13.75 -23.07 -27.67
C GLY A 460 -15.18 -22.53 -27.58
N GLY A 461 -15.71 -22.34 -26.39
CA GLY A 461 -17.03 -21.76 -26.11
C GLY A 461 -17.09 -20.27 -26.47
N LEU A 462 -16.15 -19.47 -25.96
CA LEU A 462 -16.04 -18.04 -26.31
C LEU A 462 -15.89 -17.83 -27.83
N GLY A 463 -15.03 -18.63 -28.47
CA GLY A 463 -14.81 -18.58 -29.92
C GLY A 463 -16.02 -18.95 -30.74
N ALA A 464 -16.94 -19.78 -30.22
CA ALA A 464 -18.21 -20.09 -30.90
C ALA A 464 -19.13 -18.84 -30.95
N ILE A 465 -19.10 -18.01 -29.91
CA ILE A 465 -19.85 -16.74 -29.87
C ILE A 465 -19.28 -15.78 -30.91
N PHE A 466 -17.97 -15.59 -30.96
CA PHE A 466 -17.32 -14.71 -31.96
C PHE A 466 -17.36 -15.25 -33.41
N ALA A 467 -17.50 -16.56 -33.58
CA ALA A 467 -17.60 -17.14 -34.93
C ALA A 467 -18.88 -16.72 -35.65
N LYS A 468 -19.98 -16.45 -34.94
CA LYS A 468 -21.26 -16.04 -35.55
C LYS A 468 -21.14 -14.72 -36.31
N PRO A 469 -20.71 -13.58 -35.69
CA PRO A 469 -20.67 -12.29 -36.39
C PRO A 469 -19.49 -12.14 -37.37
N PHE A 470 -18.40 -12.88 -37.20
CA PHE A 470 -17.19 -12.74 -38.02
C PHE A 470 -17.00 -13.88 -39.06
N GLY A 471 -17.94 -14.82 -39.14
CA GLY A 471 -17.98 -15.87 -40.14
C GLY A 471 -16.70 -16.72 -40.23
N PRO A 472 -16.15 -16.96 -41.49
CA PRO A 472 -14.94 -17.77 -41.64
C PRO A 472 -13.71 -17.28 -40.86
N VAL A 473 -13.53 -15.95 -40.75
CA VAL A 473 -12.42 -15.34 -40.02
C VAL A 473 -12.51 -15.64 -38.52
N GLY A 474 -13.72 -15.57 -37.94
CA GLY A 474 -13.96 -15.93 -36.55
C GLY A 474 -13.75 -17.43 -36.28
N ARG A 475 -14.19 -18.31 -37.22
CA ARG A 475 -13.94 -19.76 -37.11
C ARG A 475 -12.44 -20.07 -37.14
N LEU A 476 -11.67 -19.43 -38.02
CA LEU A 476 -10.21 -19.57 -38.07
C LEU A 476 -9.54 -19.12 -36.78
N ALA A 477 -9.92 -17.96 -36.27
CA ALA A 477 -9.39 -17.44 -34.99
C ALA A 477 -9.63 -18.44 -33.82
N ARG A 478 -10.86 -18.96 -33.70
CA ARG A 478 -11.22 -20.00 -32.72
C ARG A 478 -10.35 -21.24 -32.86
N THR A 479 -10.28 -21.80 -34.10
CA THR A 479 -9.52 -23.03 -34.39
C THR A 479 -8.04 -22.84 -34.04
N ASN A 480 -7.46 -21.69 -34.36
CA ASN A 480 -6.07 -21.37 -34.06
C ASN A 480 -5.80 -21.30 -32.55
N ALA A 481 -6.68 -20.64 -31.80
CA ALA A 481 -6.54 -20.48 -30.34
C ALA A 481 -6.71 -21.84 -29.62
N VAL A 482 -7.60 -22.73 -30.06
CA VAL A 482 -7.86 -24.06 -29.47
C VAL A 482 -6.80 -25.08 -29.83
N ARG A 483 -6.21 -25.01 -31.07
CA ARG A 483 -5.24 -25.98 -31.60
C ARG A 483 -3.96 -26.10 -30.75
N ASN A 484 -3.52 -24.99 -30.16
CA ASN A 484 -2.28 -24.95 -29.33
C ASN A 484 -2.57 -24.52 -27.89
N PRO A 485 -3.19 -25.37 -27.03
CA PRO A 485 -3.65 -24.97 -25.69
C PRO A 485 -2.53 -24.57 -24.75
N LYS A 486 -1.31 -25.16 -24.89
CA LYS A 486 -0.14 -24.75 -24.09
C LYS A 486 0.27 -23.31 -24.36
N ARG A 487 0.23 -22.89 -25.62
CA ARG A 487 0.57 -21.52 -26.03
C ARG A 487 -0.51 -20.53 -25.59
N THR A 488 -1.77 -20.85 -25.84
CA THR A 488 -2.92 -20.04 -25.43
C THR A 488 -2.90 -19.79 -23.91
N ALA A 489 -2.71 -20.83 -23.11
CA ALA A 489 -2.58 -20.73 -21.66
C ALA A 489 -1.38 -19.88 -21.25
N ALA A 490 -0.24 -20.09 -21.89
CA ALA A 490 0.98 -19.33 -21.59
C ALA A 490 0.83 -17.83 -21.88
N THR A 491 0.17 -17.48 -22.99
CA THR A 491 -0.07 -16.07 -23.34
C THR A 491 -1.07 -15.42 -22.39
N ALA A 492 -2.13 -16.15 -22.01
CA ALA A 492 -3.17 -15.66 -21.10
C ALA A 492 -2.65 -15.48 -19.67
N PHE A 493 -1.71 -16.31 -19.23
CA PHE A 493 -1.28 -16.38 -17.82
C PHE A 493 -0.75 -15.05 -17.24
N ALA A 494 0.03 -14.29 -18.03
CA ALA A 494 0.51 -12.99 -17.60
C ALA A 494 -0.64 -12.01 -17.32
N LEU A 495 -1.66 -12.00 -18.20
CA LEU A 495 -2.86 -11.17 -18.00
C LEU A 495 -3.73 -11.71 -16.86
N THR A 496 -3.80 -13.02 -16.69
CA THR A 496 -4.49 -13.66 -15.57
C THR A 496 -3.96 -13.15 -14.23
N LEU A 497 -2.63 -13.12 -14.04
CA LEU A 497 -2.02 -12.64 -12.79
C LEU A 497 -2.24 -11.14 -12.59
N GLY A 498 -2.09 -10.32 -13.63
CA GLY A 498 -2.32 -8.89 -13.54
C GLY A 498 -3.76 -8.55 -13.14
N LEU A 499 -4.75 -9.16 -13.82
CA LEU A 499 -6.16 -8.92 -13.51
C LEU A 499 -6.63 -9.58 -12.22
N MET A 500 -6.00 -10.69 -11.80
CA MET A 500 -6.22 -11.27 -10.48
C MET A 500 -5.91 -10.26 -9.37
N LEU A 501 -4.75 -9.59 -9.43
CA LEU A 501 -4.37 -8.59 -8.44
C LEU A 501 -5.31 -7.38 -8.43
N VAL A 502 -5.64 -6.85 -9.62
CA VAL A 502 -6.59 -5.74 -9.74
C VAL A 502 -7.95 -6.13 -9.13
N SER A 503 -8.36 -7.38 -9.33
CA SER A 503 -9.62 -7.90 -8.78
C SER A 503 -9.58 -8.10 -7.26
N VAL A 504 -8.44 -8.60 -6.70
CA VAL A 504 -8.26 -8.71 -5.23
C VAL A 504 -8.40 -7.34 -4.58
N ILE A 505 -7.67 -6.34 -5.09
CA ILE A 505 -7.74 -4.97 -4.55
C ILE A 505 -9.13 -4.36 -4.76
N GLY A 506 -9.77 -4.63 -5.90
CA GLY A 506 -11.13 -4.18 -6.15
C GLY A 506 -12.13 -4.74 -5.14
N VAL A 507 -12.05 -6.04 -4.82
CA VAL A 507 -12.90 -6.67 -3.80
C VAL A 507 -12.59 -6.12 -2.42
N PHE A 508 -11.31 -5.97 -2.06
CA PHE A 508 -10.91 -5.36 -0.79
C PHE A 508 -11.47 -3.94 -0.64
N GLY A 509 -11.26 -3.08 -1.63
CA GLY A 509 -11.74 -1.69 -1.56
C GLY A 509 -13.26 -1.57 -1.56
N ALA A 510 -13.97 -2.39 -2.37
CA ALA A 510 -15.43 -2.41 -2.36
C ALA A 510 -15.97 -2.93 -1.02
N SER A 511 -15.30 -3.93 -0.42
CA SER A 511 -15.68 -4.47 0.88
C SER A 511 -15.41 -3.47 2.00
N ALA A 512 -14.27 -2.77 1.99
CA ALA A 512 -13.96 -1.72 2.94
C ALA A 512 -15.02 -0.60 2.91
N LYS A 513 -15.37 -0.11 1.71
CA LYS A 513 -16.45 0.87 1.56
C LYS A 513 -17.81 0.34 2.04
N SER A 514 -18.10 -0.93 1.72
CA SER A 514 -19.36 -1.55 2.15
C SER A 514 -19.43 -1.72 3.66
N SER A 515 -18.31 -2.07 4.31
CA SER A 515 -18.23 -2.17 5.78
C SER A 515 -18.40 -0.80 6.43
N VAL A 516 -17.71 0.24 5.94
CA VAL A 516 -17.90 1.62 6.44
C VAL A 516 -19.34 2.09 6.24
N ASN A 517 -19.92 1.86 5.07
CA ASN A 517 -21.33 2.23 4.83
C ASN A 517 -22.28 1.48 5.77
N SER A 518 -22.07 0.17 5.96
CA SER A 518 -22.87 -0.64 6.88
C SER A 518 -22.76 -0.17 8.33
N LEU A 519 -21.54 0.20 8.73
CA LEU A 519 -21.25 0.72 10.07
C LEU A 519 -22.00 2.03 10.33
N VAL A 520 -21.97 2.97 9.39
CA VAL A 520 -22.70 4.23 9.50
C VAL A 520 -24.20 4.02 9.41
N ASP A 521 -24.69 3.16 8.48
CA ASP A 521 -26.12 2.89 8.29
C ASP A 521 -26.77 2.20 9.49
N LYS A 522 -26.04 1.33 10.17
CA LYS A 522 -26.53 0.55 11.31
C LYS A 522 -26.19 1.15 12.68
N GLY A 523 -25.22 2.06 12.73
CA GLY A 523 -24.73 2.57 14.00
C GLY A 523 -25.04 4.04 14.25
N VAL A 524 -25.33 4.86 13.21
CA VAL A 524 -25.59 6.29 13.35
C VAL A 524 -27.05 6.62 13.05
N GLU A 525 -27.80 7.05 14.07
CA GLU A 525 -29.14 7.60 13.92
C GLU A 525 -29.17 9.14 13.77
N ALA A 526 -28.04 9.80 14.09
CA ALA A 526 -27.87 11.23 13.95
C ALA A 526 -28.15 11.70 12.52
N ASP A 527 -28.73 12.89 12.36
CA ASP A 527 -29.05 13.47 11.05
C ASP A 527 -27.85 14.18 10.44
N PHE A 528 -26.95 14.73 11.30
CA PHE A 528 -25.69 15.33 10.90
C PHE A 528 -24.54 14.86 11.79
N VAL A 529 -23.34 14.85 11.21
CA VAL A 529 -22.09 14.57 11.89
C VAL A 529 -21.14 15.74 11.66
N LEU A 530 -20.65 16.33 12.74
CA LEU A 530 -19.56 17.29 12.68
C LEU A 530 -18.26 16.56 12.81
N THR A 531 -17.33 16.85 11.93
CA THR A 531 -15.96 16.30 11.96
C THR A 531 -14.94 17.41 11.89
N GLY A 532 -13.74 17.15 12.39
CA GLY A 532 -12.59 18.05 12.34
C GLY A 532 -11.35 17.40 11.69
N PRO A 533 -10.20 18.08 11.66
CA PRO A 533 -8.96 17.54 11.16
C PRO A 533 -8.51 16.31 11.96
N GLN A 534 -7.91 15.34 11.28
CA GLN A 534 -7.35 14.16 11.93
C GLN A 534 -6.34 14.57 13.02
N GLY A 535 -6.47 13.95 14.20
CA GLY A 535 -5.59 14.16 15.34
C GLY A 535 -5.95 15.35 16.22
N ILE A 536 -6.73 16.34 15.72
CA ILE A 536 -7.26 17.43 16.55
C ILE A 536 -8.75 17.20 16.85
N GLY A 537 -9.49 16.63 15.87
CA GLY A 537 -10.93 16.42 16.00
C GLY A 537 -11.73 17.72 15.85
N VAL A 538 -12.93 17.73 16.42
CA VAL A 538 -13.80 18.90 16.43
C VAL A 538 -13.31 19.85 17.52
N PRO A 539 -13.06 21.14 17.19
CA PRO A 539 -12.58 22.10 18.18
C PRO A 539 -13.56 22.33 19.33
N ALA A 540 -13.05 22.49 20.53
CA ALA A 540 -13.85 22.77 21.73
C ALA A 540 -14.81 23.96 21.50
N GLY A 541 -16.06 23.77 21.89
CA GLY A 541 -17.11 24.77 21.74
C GLY A 541 -17.93 24.65 20.45
N ALA A 542 -17.47 23.90 19.43
CA ALA A 542 -18.23 23.69 18.21
C ALA A 542 -19.50 22.90 18.46
N ALA A 543 -19.47 21.85 19.30
CA ALA A 543 -20.63 21.11 19.74
C ALA A 543 -21.65 22.00 20.41
N GLY A 544 -21.20 22.85 21.32
CA GLY A 544 -22.06 23.84 22.01
C GLY A 544 -22.64 24.91 21.06
N ALA A 545 -21.90 25.32 20.02
CA ALA A 545 -22.41 26.23 19.01
C ALA A 545 -23.50 25.56 18.16
N ALA A 546 -23.24 24.33 17.71
CA ALA A 546 -24.20 23.53 16.93
C ALA A 546 -25.48 23.21 17.74
N GLY A 547 -25.33 22.81 19.01
CA GLY A 547 -26.46 22.52 19.89
C GLY A 547 -27.42 23.69 20.15
N ARG A 548 -27.00 24.95 19.87
CA ARG A 548 -27.83 26.13 19.98
C ARG A 548 -28.62 26.48 18.70
N VAL A 549 -28.41 25.75 17.62
CA VAL A 549 -29.10 25.96 16.34
C VAL A 549 -30.55 25.52 16.46
N ASN A 550 -31.47 26.34 15.94
CA ASN A 550 -32.87 26.03 15.95
C ASN A 550 -33.17 24.73 15.18
N GLY A 551 -33.93 23.84 15.81
CA GLY A 551 -34.24 22.53 15.21
C GLY A 551 -33.32 21.42 15.65
N VAL A 552 -32.24 21.69 16.38
CA VAL A 552 -31.43 20.66 17.03
C VAL A 552 -32.15 20.14 18.27
N ALA A 553 -32.35 18.84 18.34
CA ALA A 553 -32.86 18.16 19.52
C ALA A 553 -31.73 17.80 20.46
N GLU A 554 -30.65 17.22 19.94
CA GLU A 554 -29.48 16.77 20.70
C GLU A 554 -28.19 16.99 19.90
N ALA A 555 -27.14 17.34 20.62
CA ALA A 555 -25.76 17.41 20.08
C ALA A 555 -24.85 16.65 21.06
N VAL A 556 -24.40 15.49 20.64
CA VAL A 556 -23.60 14.56 21.50
C VAL A 556 -22.20 14.44 20.94
N SER A 557 -21.21 14.83 21.77
CA SER A 557 -19.80 14.64 21.42
C SER A 557 -19.37 13.21 21.69
N LEU A 558 -18.59 12.66 20.78
CA LEU A 558 -17.99 11.33 20.82
C LEU A 558 -16.49 11.48 21.10
N HIS A 559 -16.00 10.83 22.16
CA HIS A 559 -14.60 10.85 22.59
C HIS A 559 -14.03 9.44 22.63
N GLY A 560 -12.72 9.31 22.42
CA GLY A 560 -12.01 8.05 22.63
C GLY A 560 -11.35 8.02 24.01
N VAL A 561 -11.49 6.90 24.71
CA VAL A 561 -10.86 6.66 26.01
C VAL A 561 -9.86 5.53 25.88
N ALA A 562 -8.60 5.82 26.18
CA ALA A 562 -7.57 4.80 26.33
C ALA A 562 -7.39 4.50 27.83
N ALA A 563 -7.48 3.24 28.21
CA ALA A 563 -7.33 2.78 29.59
C ALA A 563 -6.60 1.45 29.64
N LYS A 564 -6.22 1.03 30.86
CA LYS A 564 -5.82 -0.36 31.13
C LYS A 564 -6.85 -1.03 32.02
N ILE A 565 -7.17 -2.25 31.68
CA ILE A 565 -7.96 -3.18 32.50
C ILE A 565 -7.10 -4.41 32.73
N ASP A 566 -6.81 -4.76 34.01
CA ASP A 566 -5.95 -5.90 34.36
C ASP A 566 -4.57 -5.87 33.65
N ASP A 567 -3.95 -4.67 33.53
CA ASP A 567 -2.69 -4.39 32.85
C ASP A 567 -2.71 -4.55 31.32
N GLU A 568 -3.88 -4.84 30.71
CA GLU A 568 -4.04 -4.86 29.26
C GLU A 568 -4.55 -3.51 28.73
N ASP A 569 -3.90 -3.00 27.68
CA ASP A 569 -4.33 -1.80 26.99
C ASP A 569 -5.67 -2.02 26.28
N VAL A 570 -6.67 -1.23 26.68
CA VAL A 570 -8.01 -1.28 26.12
C VAL A 570 -8.44 0.10 25.62
N PHE A 571 -9.31 0.11 24.62
CA PHE A 571 -9.79 1.33 24.04
C PHE A 571 -11.32 1.34 24.01
N GLY A 572 -11.94 2.37 24.57
CA GLY A 572 -13.38 2.53 24.61
C GLY A 572 -13.83 3.90 24.15
N THR A 573 -15.11 4.16 24.33
CA THR A 573 -15.77 5.38 23.86
C THR A 573 -16.41 6.11 25.05
N ALA A 574 -16.42 7.45 25.02
CA ALA A 574 -17.18 8.28 25.94
C ALA A 574 -18.13 9.20 25.19
N LEU A 575 -19.28 9.47 25.79
CA LEU A 575 -20.31 10.31 25.21
C LEU A 575 -20.63 11.48 26.17
N SER A 576 -20.76 12.68 25.59
CA SER A 576 -21.19 13.88 26.35
C SER A 576 -22.69 13.94 26.63
N GLY A 577 -23.45 12.95 26.18
CA GLY A 577 -24.91 12.89 26.32
C GLY A 577 -25.46 11.48 26.14
N PRO A 578 -26.79 11.29 26.18
CA PRO A 578 -27.38 9.97 26.00
C PRO A 578 -27.13 9.44 24.60
N PRO A 579 -26.82 8.13 24.43
CA PRO A 579 -26.64 7.51 23.12
C PRO A 579 -27.96 7.41 22.33
N ASP A 580 -29.11 7.41 23.01
CA ASP A 580 -30.43 7.25 22.40
C ASP A 580 -30.72 8.36 21.40
N GLY A 581 -31.20 8.00 20.20
CA GLY A 581 -31.55 8.93 19.13
C GLY A 581 -30.40 9.44 18.27
N VAL A 582 -29.15 9.33 18.70
CA VAL A 582 -27.96 9.67 17.90
C VAL A 582 -27.20 8.44 17.41
N LEU A 583 -27.27 7.32 18.16
CA LEU A 583 -26.66 6.04 17.85
C LEU A 583 -27.73 4.93 17.83
N ASP A 584 -27.62 4.01 16.88
CA ASP A 584 -28.46 2.81 16.80
C ASP A 584 -27.72 1.62 17.42
N TYR A 585 -28.30 1.04 18.46
CA TYR A 585 -27.74 -0.09 19.16
C TYR A 585 -28.85 -0.91 19.84
N THR A 586 -28.60 -2.17 20.10
CA THR A 586 -29.55 -3.08 20.75
C THR A 586 -29.07 -3.44 22.13
N MET A 587 -29.83 -3.08 23.16
CA MET A 587 -29.57 -3.52 24.52
C MET A 587 -29.95 -5.00 24.69
N LYS A 588 -29.05 -5.79 25.28
CA LYS A 588 -29.29 -7.18 25.69
C LYS A 588 -29.79 -7.28 27.14
N GLU A 589 -29.09 -6.57 28.05
CA GLU A 589 -29.40 -6.55 29.47
C GLU A 589 -29.14 -5.17 30.06
N GLY A 590 -29.85 -4.80 31.10
CA GLY A 590 -29.59 -3.60 31.88
C GLY A 590 -30.19 -2.31 31.28
N SER A 591 -29.52 -1.20 31.48
CA SER A 591 -29.92 0.14 31.14
C SER A 591 -28.94 0.79 30.17
N ALA A 592 -29.46 1.64 29.26
CA ALA A 592 -28.66 2.49 28.35
C ALA A 592 -28.08 3.74 29.06
N SER A 593 -27.98 3.75 30.37
CA SER A 593 -27.44 4.89 31.13
C SER A 593 -25.91 4.91 31.06
N VAL A 594 -25.33 6.07 30.69
CA VAL A 594 -23.91 6.38 30.70
C VAL A 594 -23.69 7.67 31.48
N ARG A 595 -23.91 7.63 32.79
CA ARG A 595 -23.81 8.81 33.69
C ARG A 595 -22.92 8.50 34.88
N GLY A 596 -22.18 9.52 35.32
CA GLY A 596 -21.27 9.36 36.47
C GLY A 596 -20.27 8.22 36.21
N THR A 597 -20.26 7.18 37.03
CA THR A 597 -19.39 6.00 36.90
C THR A 597 -20.06 4.79 36.20
N ASP A 598 -21.14 5.02 35.45
CA ASP A 598 -21.79 3.98 34.66
C ASP A 598 -20.88 3.56 33.49
N MET A 599 -20.85 2.24 33.23
CA MET A 599 -20.19 1.64 32.07
C MET A 599 -21.17 0.72 31.34
N MET A 600 -21.25 0.88 30.03
CA MET A 600 -21.91 -0.09 29.18
C MET A 600 -20.84 -0.92 28.44
N VAL A 601 -21.05 -2.22 28.28
CA VAL A 601 -20.11 -3.13 27.63
C VAL A 601 -20.77 -3.92 26.51
N SER A 602 -20.00 -4.31 25.52
CA SER A 602 -20.47 -5.21 24.47
C SER A 602 -20.70 -6.63 24.98
N GLU A 603 -21.53 -7.41 24.29
CA GLU A 603 -21.82 -8.81 24.66
C GLU A 603 -20.54 -9.68 24.64
N SER A 604 -19.66 -9.47 23.65
CA SER A 604 -18.39 -10.16 23.57
C SER A 604 -17.47 -9.82 24.74
N GLU A 605 -17.31 -8.53 25.04
CA GLU A 605 -16.47 -8.06 26.14
C GLU A 605 -16.97 -8.54 27.50
N ALA A 606 -18.30 -8.50 27.71
CA ALA A 606 -18.93 -9.03 28.91
C ALA A 606 -18.68 -10.54 29.07
N THR A 607 -18.70 -11.30 27.99
CA THR A 607 -18.50 -12.76 27.97
C THR A 607 -17.04 -13.10 28.23
N ASP A 608 -16.11 -12.43 27.55
CA ASP A 608 -14.67 -12.73 27.61
C ASP A 608 -14.10 -12.42 28.99
N ASN A 609 -14.57 -11.35 29.64
CA ASN A 609 -14.14 -10.93 30.99
C ASN A 609 -15.04 -11.48 32.11
N GLY A 610 -16.13 -12.16 31.78
CA GLY A 610 -17.11 -12.71 32.75
C GLY A 610 -17.88 -11.62 33.51
N TRP A 611 -18.02 -10.42 32.95
CA TRP A 611 -18.73 -9.30 33.57
C TRP A 611 -20.25 -9.45 33.48
N LYS A 612 -20.91 -8.99 34.52
CA LYS A 612 -22.39 -8.98 34.68
C LYS A 612 -22.84 -7.59 35.15
N LEU A 613 -24.13 -7.34 35.05
CA LEU A 613 -24.70 -6.12 35.61
C LEU A 613 -24.31 -5.96 37.09
N GLY A 614 -23.82 -4.79 37.43
CA GLY A 614 -23.34 -4.46 38.77
C GLY A 614 -21.87 -4.86 39.04
N THR A 615 -21.16 -5.44 38.07
CA THR A 615 -19.72 -5.73 38.22
C THR A 615 -18.92 -4.43 38.28
N PRO A 616 -18.11 -4.18 39.32
CA PRO A 616 -17.18 -3.06 39.34
C PRO A 616 -15.97 -3.40 38.46
N VAL A 617 -15.56 -2.45 37.59
CA VAL A 617 -14.37 -2.55 36.72
C VAL A 617 -13.46 -1.39 37.08
N THR A 618 -12.18 -1.64 37.24
CA THR A 618 -11.18 -0.60 37.48
C THR A 618 -10.48 -0.25 36.18
N LEU A 619 -10.67 0.97 35.74
CA LEU A 619 -9.96 1.56 34.61
C LEU A 619 -8.74 2.28 35.15
N THR A 620 -7.56 1.98 34.65
CA THR A 620 -6.32 2.69 34.96
C THR A 620 -5.97 3.59 33.78
N ASP A 621 -5.79 4.87 34.01
CA ASP A 621 -5.36 5.79 32.95
C ASP A 621 -3.87 5.66 32.64
N ARG A 622 -3.40 6.49 31.71
CA ARG A 622 -2.00 6.48 31.26
C ARG A 622 -1.03 7.07 32.30
N ASP A 623 -1.53 7.77 33.30
CA ASP A 623 -0.75 8.33 34.41
C ASP A 623 -0.77 7.39 35.63
N GLY A 624 -1.47 6.26 35.57
CA GLY A 624 -1.57 5.25 36.62
C GLY A 624 -2.68 5.54 37.64
N GLU A 625 -3.52 6.59 37.40
CA GLU A 625 -4.67 6.87 38.26
C GLU A 625 -5.82 5.90 37.98
N GLN A 626 -6.49 5.44 39.01
CA GLN A 626 -7.53 4.44 38.94
C GLN A 626 -8.93 5.05 39.11
N THR A 627 -9.81 4.77 38.13
CA THR A 627 -11.23 5.10 38.21
C THR A 627 -12.05 3.80 38.20
N THR A 628 -12.87 3.61 39.23
CA THR A 628 -13.78 2.45 39.28
C THR A 628 -15.12 2.81 38.65
N VAL A 629 -15.52 2.04 37.66
CA VAL A 629 -16.81 2.14 36.96
C VAL A 629 -17.65 0.89 37.22
N THR A 630 -18.96 0.96 36.99
CA THR A 630 -19.87 -0.15 37.25
C THR A 630 -20.59 -0.52 35.95
N VAL A 631 -20.61 -1.80 35.61
CA VAL A 631 -21.35 -2.29 34.43
C VAL A 631 -22.86 -2.16 34.68
N THR A 632 -23.49 -1.25 33.94
CA THR A 632 -24.93 -0.94 34.05
C THR A 632 -25.75 -1.45 32.88
N GLY A 633 -25.08 -1.76 31.76
CA GLY A 633 -25.74 -2.28 30.57
C GLY A 633 -24.83 -3.15 29.72
N ILE A 634 -25.45 -4.13 29.04
CA ILE A 634 -24.80 -4.97 28.03
C ILE A 634 -25.53 -4.77 26.71
N TYR A 635 -24.78 -4.39 25.65
CA TYR A 635 -25.33 -4.18 24.30
C TYR A 635 -24.79 -5.20 23.31
N GLU A 636 -25.51 -5.43 22.22
CA GLU A 636 -25.07 -6.25 21.10
C GLU A 636 -23.84 -5.62 20.45
N ASP A 637 -22.84 -6.44 20.09
CA ASP A 637 -21.56 -5.97 19.54
C ASP A 637 -21.79 -4.94 18.43
N ASN A 638 -21.20 -3.78 18.59
CA ASN A 638 -21.30 -2.64 17.69
C ASN A 638 -19.93 -1.98 17.54
N GLN A 639 -19.39 -1.98 16.31
CA GLN A 639 -18.06 -1.46 16.04
C GLN A 639 -17.92 0.06 16.24
N LEU A 640 -19.01 0.81 16.12
CA LEU A 640 -19.00 2.26 16.33
C LEU A 640 -18.91 2.62 17.82
N LEU A 641 -19.61 1.84 18.66
CA LEU A 641 -19.60 2.01 20.11
C LEU A 641 -18.34 1.45 20.76
N GLY A 642 -17.66 0.54 20.06
CA GLY A 642 -16.49 -0.16 20.59
C GLY A 642 -16.85 -1.26 21.60
N PRO A 643 -15.85 -1.76 22.36
CA PRO A 643 -16.06 -2.80 23.34
C PRO A 643 -16.76 -2.31 24.61
N TRP A 644 -16.59 -1.04 24.95
CA TRP A 644 -17.21 -0.44 26.14
C TRP A 644 -17.39 1.08 26.00
N MET A 645 -18.34 1.61 26.73
CA MET A 645 -18.67 3.04 26.79
C MET A 645 -18.75 3.53 28.24
N VAL A 646 -18.29 4.76 28.46
CA VAL A 646 -18.35 5.46 29.75
C VAL A 646 -18.90 6.88 29.57
N SER A 647 -19.15 7.56 30.67
CA SER A 647 -19.60 8.95 30.67
C SER A 647 -18.48 9.94 30.33
N ASP A 648 -18.87 11.15 29.98
CA ASP A 648 -17.96 12.29 29.83
C ASP A 648 -17.20 12.63 31.14
N GLU A 649 -17.83 12.42 32.31
CA GLU A 649 -17.16 12.62 33.60
C GLU A 649 -15.97 11.67 33.77
N VAL A 650 -16.12 10.40 33.41
CA VAL A 650 -15.04 9.41 33.42
C VAL A 650 -13.94 9.79 32.42
N TYR A 651 -14.34 10.19 31.21
CA TYR A 651 -13.39 10.65 30.18
C TYR A 651 -12.56 11.85 30.68
N GLN A 652 -13.22 12.83 31.27
CA GLN A 652 -12.54 14.03 31.82
C GLN A 652 -11.61 13.68 33.00
N ALA A 653 -11.96 12.70 33.81
CA ALA A 653 -11.10 12.22 34.88
C ALA A 653 -9.86 11.51 34.38
N MET A 654 -10.00 10.69 33.33
CA MET A 654 -8.96 9.79 32.81
C MET A 654 -8.10 10.41 31.71
N THR A 655 -8.55 11.51 31.07
CA THR A 655 -7.82 12.08 29.92
C THR A 655 -7.23 13.44 30.29
N PRO A 656 -5.90 13.60 30.19
CA PRO A 656 -5.24 14.88 30.43
C PRO A 656 -5.84 16.01 29.59
N THR A 657 -5.94 17.19 30.16
CA THR A 657 -6.64 18.34 29.53
C THR A 657 -6.06 18.72 28.15
N ASN A 658 -4.76 18.55 27.96
CA ASN A 658 -4.05 18.83 26.70
C ASN A 658 -4.26 17.74 25.64
N MET A 659 -4.88 16.61 25.99
CA MET A 659 -5.17 15.47 25.09
C MET A 659 -6.66 15.27 24.82
N ARG A 660 -7.53 16.08 25.46
CA ARG A 660 -8.98 15.98 25.26
C ARG A 660 -9.37 16.43 23.86
N ALA A 661 -9.98 15.52 23.09
CA ALA A 661 -10.44 15.76 21.74
C ALA A 661 -11.88 15.24 21.53
N GLU A 662 -12.68 15.98 20.81
CA GLU A 662 -13.97 15.51 20.31
C GLU A 662 -13.74 14.88 18.91
N TRP A 663 -13.89 13.56 18.78
CA TRP A 663 -13.67 12.90 17.49
C TRP A 663 -14.73 13.30 16.47
N ALA A 664 -15.96 13.32 16.91
CA ALA A 664 -17.11 13.75 16.13
C ALA A 664 -18.20 14.32 17.06
N VAL A 665 -19.08 15.11 16.50
CA VAL A 665 -20.31 15.54 17.19
C VAL A 665 -21.49 15.04 16.40
N LEU A 666 -22.34 14.25 17.04
CA LEU A 666 -23.54 13.68 16.45
C LEU A 666 -24.72 14.62 16.74
N ILE A 667 -25.40 15.05 15.69
CA ILE A 667 -26.53 16.02 15.79
C ILE A 667 -27.82 15.32 15.39
N LYS A 668 -28.79 15.34 16.31
CA LYS A 668 -30.16 14.90 16.04
C LYS A 668 -31.07 16.11 15.83
N ALA A 669 -31.86 16.10 14.77
CA ALA A 669 -32.87 17.11 14.50
C ALA A 669 -34.14 16.82 15.27
N THR A 670 -34.91 17.86 15.59
CA THR A 670 -36.28 17.71 16.10
C THR A 670 -37.19 17.12 15.03
N PRO A 671 -38.19 16.28 15.39
CA PRO A 671 -39.11 15.72 14.41
C PRO A 671 -39.78 16.77 13.55
N GLY A 672 -39.66 16.67 12.23
CA GLY A 672 -40.26 17.62 11.29
C GLY A 672 -39.41 18.86 10.96
N ALA A 673 -38.17 18.96 11.45
CA ALA A 673 -37.26 20.04 11.07
C ALA A 673 -36.88 19.97 9.58
N ASP A 674 -36.66 21.12 8.96
CA ASP A 674 -36.09 21.21 7.61
C ASP A 674 -34.57 20.99 7.65
N LEU A 675 -34.16 19.78 7.30
CA LEU A 675 -32.74 19.39 7.35
C LEU A 675 -31.88 20.24 6.41
N THR A 676 -32.44 20.76 5.29
CA THR A 676 -31.65 21.58 4.34
C THR A 676 -31.35 22.96 4.91
N ALA A 677 -32.36 23.59 5.53
CA ALA A 677 -32.18 24.86 6.24
C ALA A 677 -31.22 24.65 7.43
N MET A 678 -31.45 23.60 8.22
CA MET A 678 -30.61 23.25 9.37
C MET A 678 -29.14 23.01 9.03
N ALA A 679 -28.86 22.37 7.91
CA ALA A 679 -27.48 22.18 7.43
C ALA A 679 -26.78 23.54 7.20
N THR A 680 -27.50 24.52 6.63
CA THR A 680 -27.00 25.88 6.40
C THR A 680 -26.77 26.62 7.72
N ASP A 681 -27.72 26.50 8.65
CA ASP A 681 -27.63 27.12 9.97
C ASP A 681 -26.51 26.52 10.81
N LEU A 682 -26.33 25.18 10.77
CA LEU A 682 -25.21 24.49 11.42
C LEU A 682 -23.85 24.92 10.81
N ALA A 683 -23.76 25.01 9.49
CA ALA A 683 -22.56 25.48 8.82
C ALA A 683 -22.23 26.92 9.24
N SER A 684 -23.23 27.79 9.32
CA SER A 684 -23.07 29.18 9.78
C SER A 684 -22.67 29.26 11.26
N ALA A 685 -23.23 28.42 12.13
CA ALA A 685 -22.92 28.38 13.55
C ALA A 685 -21.49 27.84 13.80
N THR A 686 -20.99 26.98 12.93
CA THR A 686 -19.65 26.39 13.02
C THR A 686 -18.60 27.11 12.16
N ASP A 687 -18.98 28.11 11.34
CA ASP A 687 -18.07 28.91 10.51
C ASP A 687 -16.90 29.54 11.29
N PRO A 688 -17.08 30.04 12.55
CA PRO A 688 -15.95 30.54 13.35
C PRO A 688 -14.86 29.50 13.62
N PHE A 689 -15.20 28.22 13.54
CA PHE A 689 -14.28 27.11 13.78
C PHE A 689 -13.53 26.66 12.50
N VAL A 690 -13.86 27.21 11.33
CA VAL A 690 -13.19 27.07 10.01
C VAL A 690 -12.97 25.63 9.53
N VAL A 691 -12.44 24.76 10.41
CA VAL A 691 -12.06 23.35 10.09
C VAL A 691 -13.19 22.36 10.28
N VAL A 692 -14.28 22.79 10.90
CA VAL A 692 -15.44 21.91 11.16
C VAL A 692 -16.20 21.68 9.87
N GLN A 693 -16.41 20.43 9.56
CA GLN A 693 -17.23 19.99 8.42
C GLN A 693 -18.57 19.50 8.94
N VAL A 694 -19.65 20.16 8.51
CA VAL A 694 -21.01 19.70 8.76
C VAL A 694 -21.40 18.77 7.62
N GLN A 695 -21.66 17.52 7.95
CA GLN A 695 -21.95 16.47 6.97
C GLN A 695 -23.26 15.76 7.33
N ASP A 696 -24.13 15.55 6.34
CA ASP A 696 -25.19 14.55 6.51
C ASP A 696 -24.61 13.12 6.43
N ARG A 697 -25.41 12.11 6.75
CA ARG A 697 -24.93 10.71 6.74
C ARG A 697 -24.34 10.27 5.40
N GLU A 698 -24.94 10.70 4.27
CA GLU A 698 -24.44 10.33 2.94
C GLU A 698 -23.13 11.04 2.61
N GLN A 699 -22.99 12.31 2.99
CA GLN A 699 -21.76 13.08 2.85
C GLN A 699 -20.64 12.50 3.73
N PHE A 700 -20.95 12.08 4.96
CA PHE A 700 -20.00 11.45 5.87
C PHE A 700 -19.49 10.11 5.31
N LYS A 701 -20.39 9.22 4.82
CA LYS A 701 -20.00 8.01 4.09
C LYS A 701 -19.12 8.31 2.86
N GLY A 702 -19.52 9.35 2.11
CA GLY A 702 -18.77 9.80 0.93
C GLY A 702 -17.34 10.24 1.28
N ALA A 703 -17.16 11.03 2.34
CA ALA A 703 -15.86 11.48 2.81
C ALA A 703 -14.96 10.31 3.25
N GLN A 704 -15.49 9.36 4.03
CA GLN A 704 -14.79 8.14 4.40
C GLN A 704 -14.43 7.29 3.17
N GLY A 705 -15.38 7.19 2.21
CA GLY A 705 -15.17 6.51 0.94
C GLY A 705 -14.05 7.13 0.09
N GLN A 706 -13.91 8.46 0.09
CA GLN A 706 -12.84 9.17 -0.62
C GLN A 706 -11.45 8.86 -0.05
N GLN A 707 -11.32 8.72 1.27
CA GLN A 707 -10.06 8.33 1.89
C GLN A 707 -9.64 6.92 1.46
N ILE A 708 -10.59 5.98 1.40
CA ILE A 708 -10.35 4.64 0.84
C ILE A 708 -9.97 4.73 -0.64
N ASP A 709 -10.64 5.57 -1.44
CA ASP A 709 -10.32 5.76 -2.87
C ASP A 709 -8.91 6.30 -3.08
N MET A 710 -8.45 7.20 -2.23
CA MET A 710 -7.09 7.73 -2.28
C MET A 710 -6.07 6.60 -2.09
N LEU A 711 -6.21 5.77 -1.05
CA LEU A 711 -5.35 4.61 -0.82
C LEU A 711 -5.38 3.62 -1.99
N LEU A 712 -6.59 3.31 -2.49
CA LEU A 712 -6.77 2.42 -3.66
C LEU A 712 -6.12 3.00 -4.92
N SER A 713 -6.14 4.32 -5.11
CA SER A 713 -5.54 4.96 -6.29
C SER A 713 -4.03 4.75 -6.35
N VAL A 714 -3.35 4.80 -5.20
CA VAL A 714 -1.91 4.46 -5.09
C VAL A 714 -1.68 3.00 -5.50
N LEU A 715 -2.50 2.09 -4.96
CA LEU A 715 -2.42 0.66 -5.27
C LEU A 715 -2.69 0.38 -6.75
N TYR A 716 -3.69 1.02 -7.36
CA TYR A 716 -3.98 0.91 -8.79
C TYR A 716 -2.87 1.51 -9.66
N GLY A 717 -2.22 2.59 -9.21
CA GLY A 717 -1.05 3.15 -9.88
C GLY A 717 0.10 2.14 -9.98
N LEU A 718 0.39 1.44 -8.88
CA LEU A 718 1.38 0.35 -8.85
C LEU A 718 0.97 -0.83 -9.74
N LEU A 719 -0.33 -1.18 -9.74
CA LEU A 719 -0.86 -2.26 -10.58
C LEU A 719 -0.85 -1.95 -12.07
N ALA A 720 -0.99 -0.68 -12.46
CA ALA A 720 -0.94 -0.28 -13.86
C ALA A 720 0.35 -0.78 -14.53
N LEU A 721 1.47 -0.77 -13.80
CA LEU A 721 2.73 -1.32 -14.28
C LEU A 721 2.65 -2.85 -14.51
N ALA A 722 2.03 -3.61 -13.61
CA ALA A 722 1.85 -5.05 -13.78
C ALA A 722 0.99 -5.36 -15.03
N VAL A 723 -0.03 -4.55 -15.30
CA VAL A 723 -0.85 -4.64 -16.52
C VAL A 723 -0.01 -4.34 -17.77
N VAL A 724 0.86 -3.33 -17.74
CA VAL A 724 1.80 -3.03 -18.85
C VAL A 724 2.72 -4.23 -19.12
N ILE A 725 3.26 -4.86 -18.08
CA ILE A 725 4.08 -6.07 -18.19
C ILE A 725 3.28 -7.20 -18.84
N ALA A 726 2.02 -7.39 -18.44
CA ALA A 726 1.12 -8.39 -19.02
C ALA A 726 0.86 -8.12 -20.52
N ILE A 727 0.61 -6.87 -20.91
CA ILE A 727 0.42 -6.45 -22.31
C ILE A 727 1.67 -6.79 -23.13
N LEU A 728 2.85 -6.41 -22.65
CA LEU A 728 4.11 -6.70 -23.34
C LEU A 728 4.41 -8.19 -23.41
N GLY A 729 3.99 -8.97 -22.41
CA GLY A 729 4.02 -10.45 -22.45
C GLY A 729 3.15 -11.02 -23.60
N ILE A 730 1.95 -10.49 -23.78
CA ILE A 730 1.06 -10.87 -24.89
C ILE A 730 1.69 -10.47 -26.25
N VAL A 731 2.18 -9.22 -26.36
CA VAL A 731 2.87 -8.74 -27.59
C VAL A 731 4.01 -9.67 -27.97
N ASN A 732 4.86 -10.01 -27.01
CA ASN A 732 6.02 -10.89 -27.23
C ASN A 732 5.59 -12.27 -27.74
N THR A 733 4.60 -12.89 -27.07
CA THR A 733 4.12 -14.22 -27.43
C THR A 733 3.40 -14.25 -28.79
N LEU A 734 2.61 -13.20 -29.10
CA LEU A 734 1.94 -13.08 -30.40
C LEU A 734 2.93 -12.81 -31.54
N ALA A 735 3.92 -11.92 -31.31
CA ALA A 735 4.96 -11.64 -32.31
C ALA A 735 5.69 -12.92 -32.73
N LEU A 736 5.99 -13.74 -31.75
CA LEU A 736 6.67 -15.00 -31.94
C LEU A 736 5.77 -16.04 -32.61
N SER A 737 4.48 -16.10 -32.25
CA SER A 737 3.47 -16.93 -32.93
C SER A 737 3.32 -16.59 -34.41
N VAL A 738 3.39 -15.32 -34.80
CA VAL A 738 3.35 -14.86 -36.18
C VAL A 738 4.59 -15.36 -36.96
N VAL A 739 5.77 -15.30 -36.33
CA VAL A 739 7.00 -15.81 -36.97
C VAL A 739 6.94 -17.31 -37.20
N GLU A 740 6.41 -18.10 -36.23
CA GLU A 740 6.24 -19.56 -36.39
C GLU A 740 5.28 -19.94 -37.52
N ARG A 741 4.22 -19.14 -37.68
CA ARG A 741 3.14 -19.41 -38.68
C ARG A 741 3.33 -18.65 -39.98
N ARG A 742 4.52 -18.11 -40.25
CA ARG A 742 4.81 -17.31 -41.46
C ARG A 742 4.47 -18.10 -42.74
N ARG A 743 4.81 -19.39 -42.78
CA ARG A 743 4.52 -20.29 -43.89
C ARG A 743 3.02 -20.55 -44.05
N GLU A 744 2.28 -20.85 -42.98
CA GLU A 744 0.82 -21.01 -43.00
C GLU A 744 0.12 -19.74 -43.50
N ILE A 745 0.53 -18.56 -42.99
CA ILE A 745 0.00 -17.26 -43.42
C ILE A 745 0.34 -16.98 -44.88
N GLY A 746 1.55 -17.32 -45.33
CA GLY A 746 1.97 -17.22 -46.73
C GLY A 746 1.09 -18.06 -47.65
N MET A 747 0.84 -19.32 -47.28
CA MET A 747 -0.05 -20.24 -48.04
C MET A 747 -1.49 -19.71 -48.10
N LEU A 748 -2.06 -19.28 -46.98
CA LEU A 748 -3.41 -18.71 -46.92
C LEU A 748 -3.54 -17.47 -47.82
N ARG A 749 -2.50 -16.63 -47.86
CA ARG A 749 -2.45 -15.46 -48.76
C ARG A 749 -2.28 -15.85 -50.21
N ALA A 750 -1.55 -16.90 -50.52
CA ALA A 750 -1.41 -17.40 -51.86
C ALA A 750 -2.74 -17.96 -52.41
N VAL A 751 -3.57 -18.55 -51.56
CA VAL A 751 -4.94 -19.02 -51.88
C VAL A 751 -5.98 -17.89 -51.89
N GLY A 752 -5.57 -16.62 -51.69
CA GLY A 752 -6.44 -15.44 -51.86
C GLY A 752 -6.89 -14.75 -50.59
N MET A 753 -6.38 -15.10 -49.40
CA MET A 753 -6.71 -14.42 -48.16
C MET A 753 -6.17 -12.97 -48.15
N GLN A 754 -7.06 -11.99 -47.95
CA GLN A 754 -6.72 -10.57 -47.95
C GLN A 754 -5.91 -10.18 -46.68
N ARG A 755 -5.09 -9.11 -46.80
CA ARG A 755 -4.33 -8.55 -45.65
C ARG A 755 -5.22 -8.16 -44.49
N ALA A 756 -6.42 -7.61 -44.77
CA ALA A 756 -7.38 -7.24 -43.71
C ALA A 756 -7.93 -8.45 -42.97
N GLN A 757 -8.16 -9.56 -43.66
CA GLN A 757 -8.63 -10.81 -43.06
C GLN A 757 -7.55 -11.45 -42.17
N VAL A 758 -6.27 -11.42 -42.59
CA VAL A 758 -5.15 -11.85 -41.74
C VAL A 758 -5.08 -11.03 -40.42
N ARG A 759 -5.16 -9.71 -40.55
CA ARG A 759 -5.18 -8.83 -39.34
C ARG A 759 -6.36 -9.14 -38.43
N ARG A 760 -7.58 -9.22 -38.98
CA ARG A 760 -8.79 -9.53 -38.19
C ARG A 760 -8.72 -10.90 -37.52
N THR A 761 -8.14 -11.92 -38.17
CA THR A 761 -7.94 -13.25 -37.53
C THR A 761 -7.04 -13.16 -36.32
N ILE A 762 -5.91 -12.43 -36.41
CA ILE A 762 -4.98 -12.27 -35.31
C ILE A 762 -5.58 -11.43 -34.19
N TYR A 763 -6.33 -10.36 -34.50
CA TYR A 763 -7.03 -9.55 -33.46
C TYR A 763 -8.04 -10.41 -32.71
N LEU A 764 -8.89 -11.18 -33.39
CA LEU A 764 -9.87 -12.05 -32.74
C LEU A 764 -9.21 -13.17 -31.94
N GLU A 765 -8.12 -13.78 -32.43
CA GLU A 765 -7.33 -14.76 -31.68
C GLU A 765 -6.80 -14.13 -30.38
N SER A 766 -6.27 -12.91 -30.43
CA SER A 766 -5.74 -12.18 -29.27
C SER A 766 -6.83 -11.81 -28.27
N VAL A 767 -7.99 -11.35 -28.73
CA VAL A 767 -9.15 -11.06 -27.87
C VAL A 767 -9.61 -12.32 -27.13
N LEU A 768 -9.73 -13.45 -27.83
CA LEU A 768 -10.12 -14.72 -27.20
C LEU A 768 -9.15 -15.14 -26.09
N ILE A 769 -7.84 -14.99 -26.32
CA ILE A 769 -6.80 -15.31 -25.35
C ILE A 769 -6.85 -14.33 -24.15
N ALA A 770 -7.02 -13.02 -24.42
CA ALA A 770 -7.08 -12.00 -23.40
C ALA A 770 -8.34 -12.15 -22.52
N VAL A 771 -9.50 -12.36 -23.11
CA VAL A 771 -10.75 -12.58 -22.36
C VAL A 771 -10.69 -13.89 -21.54
N PHE A 772 -10.07 -14.95 -22.06
CA PHE A 772 -9.82 -16.17 -21.30
C PHE A 772 -8.95 -15.89 -20.07
N GLY A 773 -7.84 -15.15 -20.23
CA GLY A 773 -6.97 -14.76 -19.12
C GLY A 773 -7.69 -13.90 -18.10
N ALA A 774 -8.52 -12.97 -18.57
CA ALA A 774 -9.31 -12.08 -17.71
C ALA A 774 -10.36 -12.86 -16.90
N LEU A 775 -11.10 -13.77 -17.51
CA LEU A 775 -12.09 -14.60 -16.81
C LEU A 775 -11.44 -15.41 -15.67
N VAL A 776 -10.31 -16.06 -15.96
CA VAL A 776 -9.60 -16.84 -14.95
C VAL A 776 -8.99 -15.92 -13.87
N GLY A 777 -8.41 -14.77 -14.27
CA GLY A 777 -7.81 -13.82 -13.35
C GLY A 777 -8.83 -13.20 -12.40
N VAL A 778 -9.95 -12.72 -12.93
CA VAL A 778 -11.03 -12.14 -12.14
C VAL A 778 -11.64 -13.16 -11.19
N LEU A 779 -11.89 -14.41 -11.67
CA LEU A 779 -12.41 -15.47 -10.81
C LEU A 779 -11.47 -15.74 -9.60
N LEU A 780 -10.17 -15.91 -9.89
CA LEU A 780 -9.19 -16.09 -8.81
C LEU A 780 -9.12 -14.86 -7.89
N GLY A 781 -9.13 -13.66 -8.46
CA GLY A 781 -9.05 -12.42 -7.69
C GLY A 781 -10.25 -12.21 -6.78
N VAL A 782 -11.46 -12.52 -7.25
CA VAL A 782 -12.67 -12.47 -6.39
C VAL A 782 -12.59 -13.49 -5.27
N VAL A 783 -12.17 -14.72 -5.57
CA VAL A 783 -12.04 -15.79 -4.56
C VAL A 783 -10.96 -15.43 -3.51
N PHE A 784 -9.83 -14.88 -3.94
CA PHE A 784 -8.76 -14.48 -3.02
C PHE A 784 -9.14 -13.23 -2.22
N GLY A 785 -9.76 -12.24 -2.86
CA GLY A 785 -10.28 -11.05 -2.20
C GLY A 785 -11.30 -11.43 -1.13
N TRP A 786 -12.22 -12.35 -1.43
CA TRP A 786 -13.17 -12.90 -0.47
C TRP A 786 -12.46 -13.54 0.73
N GLY A 787 -11.49 -14.44 0.49
CA GLY A 787 -10.77 -15.11 1.57
C GLY A 787 -9.94 -14.12 2.40
N PHE A 788 -9.32 -13.14 1.76
CA PHE A 788 -8.51 -12.13 2.45
C PHE A 788 -9.38 -11.20 3.33
N VAL A 789 -10.48 -10.69 2.81
CA VAL A 789 -11.41 -9.84 3.59
C VAL A 789 -11.94 -10.56 4.82
N ARG A 790 -12.22 -11.88 4.73
CA ARG A 790 -12.66 -12.69 5.88
C ARG A 790 -11.66 -12.73 7.02
N THR A 791 -10.35 -12.70 6.71
CA THR A 791 -9.31 -12.71 7.76
C THR A 791 -9.19 -11.38 8.52
N LEU A 792 -9.87 -10.33 8.02
CA LEU A 792 -9.89 -8.98 8.59
C LEU A 792 -11.23 -8.63 9.24
N ALA A 793 -12.11 -9.61 9.46
CA ALA A 793 -13.44 -9.35 10.00
C ALA A 793 -13.40 -8.68 11.38
N ASP A 794 -12.47 -9.11 12.29
CA ASP A 794 -12.28 -8.50 13.61
C ASP A 794 -11.71 -7.07 13.55
N GLN A 795 -11.19 -6.67 12.38
CA GLN A 795 -10.70 -5.31 12.12
C GLN A 795 -11.77 -4.42 11.47
N GLY A 796 -13.04 -4.81 11.52
CA GLY A 796 -14.14 -4.02 10.98
C GLY A 796 -14.47 -4.25 9.51
N LEU A 797 -13.87 -5.23 8.83
CA LEU A 797 -14.15 -5.57 7.44
C LEU A 797 -15.10 -6.78 7.35
N ASP A 798 -16.31 -6.62 7.87
CA ASP A 798 -17.33 -7.67 7.94
C ASP A 798 -18.18 -7.84 6.66
N GLN A 799 -18.31 -6.75 5.87
CA GLN A 799 -19.13 -6.73 4.66
C GLN A 799 -18.33 -7.10 3.41
N ILE A 800 -18.69 -8.23 2.78
CA ILE A 800 -18.04 -8.65 1.53
C ILE A 800 -18.81 -8.08 0.34
N SER A 801 -18.14 -7.27 -0.46
CA SER A 801 -18.70 -6.66 -1.65
C SER A 801 -17.85 -6.94 -2.89
N VAL A 802 -18.48 -7.38 -3.98
CA VAL A 802 -17.80 -7.58 -5.26
C VAL A 802 -18.14 -6.43 -6.19
N PRO A 803 -17.15 -5.68 -6.68
CA PRO A 803 -17.40 -4.52 -7.56
C PRO A 803 -17.71 -4.97 -9.00
N TRP A 804 -18.95 -5.41 -9.26
CA TRP A 804 -19.36 -5.97 -10.56
C TRP A 804 -19.14 -5.02 -11.73
N GLY A 805 -19.28 -3.70 -11.54
CA GLY A 805 -18.97 -2.69 -12.56
C GLY A 805 -17.50 -2.73 -12.97
N GLN A 806 -16.59 -2.83 -12.01
CA GLN A 806 -15.15 -2.95 -12.25
C GLN A 806 -14.81 -4.30 -12.90
N VAL A 807 -15.43 -5.39 -12.45
CA VAL A 807 -15.27 -6.72 -13.07
C VAL A 807 -15.65 -6.69 -14.55
N LEU A 808 -16.78 -6.08 -14.88
CA LEU A 808 -17.22 -5.93 -16.28
C LEU A 808 -16.25 -5.04 -17.09
N ALA A 809 -15.80 -3.93 -16.50
CA ALA A 809 -14.81 -3.05 -17.12
C ALA A 809 -13.49 -3.77 -17.40
N MET A 810 -13.03 -4.62 -16.47
CA MET A 810 -11.83 -5.47 -16.68
C MET A 810 -12.00 -6.46 -17.83
N LEU A 811 -13.16 -7.12 -17.93
CA LEU A 811 -13.45 -8.07 -19.02
C LEU A 811 -13.49 -7.36 -20.38
N ILE A 812 -14.15 -6.21 -20.48
CA ILE A 812 -14.18 -5.41 -21.71
C ILE A 812 -12.80 -4.86 -22.03
N GLY A 813 -12.12 -4.27 -21.02
CA GLY A 813 -10.77 -3.73 -21.14
C GLY A 813 -9.76 -4.77 -21.59
N SER A 814 -9.87 -6.02 -21.13
CA SER A 814 -9.00 -7.11 -21.58
C SER A 814 -9.14 -7.38 -23.09
N GLY A 815 -10.35 -7.26 -23.63
CA GLY A 815 -10.58 -7.34 -25.08
C GLY A 815 -9.85 -6.23 -25.84
N VAL A 816 -9.92 -5.00 -25.35
CA VAL A 816 -9.20 -3.83 -25.93
C VAL A 816 -7.69 -4.05 -25.84
N VAL A 817 -7.19 -4.48 -24.68
CA VAL A 817 -5.77 -4.83 -24.46
C VAL A 817 -5.33 -5.92 -25.44
N GLY A 818 -6.15 -6.94 -25.65
CA GLY A 818 -5.89 -8.00 -26.64
C GLY A 818 -5.72 -7.45 -28.06
N VAL A 819 -6.56 -6.50 -28.49
CA VAL A 819 -6.42 -5.84 -29.81
C VAL A 819 -5.14 -4.99 -29.85
N LEU A 820 -4.89 -4.16 -28.85
CA LEU A 820 -3.70 -3.29 -28.77
C LEU A 820 -2.40 -4.11 -28.84
N ALA A 821 -2.32 -5.20 -28.08
CA ALA A 821 -1.17 -6.10 -28.08
C ALA A 821 -0.94 -6.77 -29.44
N ALA A 822 -2.01 -6.98 -30.22
CA ALA A 822 -1.94 -7.60 -31.54
C ALA A 822 -1.65 -6.63 -32.69
N LEU A 823 -1.69 -5.30 -32.50
CA LEU A 823 -1.55 -4.31 -33.58
C LEU A 823 -0.25 -4.49 -34.38
N TRP A 824 0.88 -4.51 -33.68
CA TRP A 824 2.19 -4.65 -34.31
C TRP A 824 2.41 -6.07 -34.91
N PRO A 825 2.16 -7.19 -34.18
CA PRO A 825 2.28 -8.53 -34.76
C PRO A 825 1.38 -8.77 -35.98
N ALA A 826 0.12 -8.33 -35.90
CA ALA A 826 -0.84 -8.50 -36.99
C ALA A 826 -0.46 -7.70 -38.23
N SER A 827 0.03 -6.47 -38.08
CA SER A 827 0.49 -5.65 -39.21
C SER A 827 1.70 -6.28 -39.90
N ARG A 828 2.62 -6.84 -39.13
CA ARG A 828 3.79 -7.55 -39.65
C ARG A 828 3.41 -8.84 -40.36
N ALA A 829 2.49 -9.61 -39.79
CA ALA A 829 1.95 -10.82 -40.43
C ALA A 829 1.29 -10.52 -41.77
N ALA A 830 0.47 -9.47 -41.85
CA ALA A 830 -0.26 -9.08 -43.06
C ALA A 830 0.66 -8.58 -44.20
N ARG A 831 1.89 -8.15 -43.88
CA ARG A 831 2.89 -7.71 -44.88
C ARG A 831 3.78 -8.86 -45.40
N THR A 832 3.62 -10.10 -44.90
CA THR A 832 4.38 -11.27 -45.38
C THR A 832 4.13 -11.50 -46.87
N LYS A 833 5.17 -11.55 -47.71
CA LYS A 833 5.06 -11.82 -49.13
C LYS A 833 4.86 -13.32 -49.35
N PRO A 834 3.81 -13.76 -50.12
CA PRO A 834 3.51 -15.18 -50.30
C PRO A 834 4.68 -15.99 -50.85
N LEU A 835 5.34 -15.47 -51.92
CA LEU A 835 6.46 -16.15 -52.56
C LEU A 835 7.67 -16.35 -51.65
N GLU A 836 8.08 -15.31 -50.89
CA GLU A 836 9.20 -15.41 -49.95
C GLU A 836 8.89 -16.37 -48.78
N ALA A 837 7.62 -16.45 -48.34
CA ALA A 837 7.24 -17.34 -47.25
C ALA A 837 7.20 -18.83 -47.62
N ILE A 838 7.09 -19.15 -48.91
CA ILE A 838 7.04 -20.51 -49.47
C ILE A 838 8.43 -20.96 -49.96
N SER A 839 9.28 -20.02 -50.44
CA SER A 839 10.62 -20.30 -50.98
C SER A 839 11.74 -20.43 -49.96
N ASP A 840 11.52 -20.06 -48.69
CA ASP A 840 12.48 -20.29 -47.58
C ASP A 840 12.56 -21.82 -47.23
N MET A 841 13.06 -22.63 -48.20
CA MET A 841 13.40 -24.02 -47.99
C MET A 841 14.89 -24.19 -47.63
#